data_e540dcf4109b190cca73df4294af6a57
#
_entry.id   e540dcf4109b190cca73df4294af6a57
#
_cell.length_a   1.000
_cell.length_b   1.000
_cell.length_c   1.000
_cell.angle_alpha   90.00
_cell.angle_beta   90.00
_cell.angle_gamma   90.00
#
_symmetry.space_group_name_H-M   'P 1'
#
loop_
_entity.id
_entity.type
_entity.pdbx_description
1 polymer ?
#
loop_
_entity_poly.entity_id
_entity_poly.type
_entity_poly.pdbx_seq_one_letter_code
_entity_poly.pdbx_strand_id
1 'polypeptide(L)'
;MSLIMENEKPAPRAPLSSVNRLRTERPLDVGLAIAGVVLAALILLGLGGPALAPVTLLGCLILPGWVVVRRLTGVDPLARAIGTLVLSAAVYTILSLAMVWTHLWQPRPVAAAVLIASSVLVIVLPAPATDREPLQLRRLLSLEGLRNSSPASHIPWAVLAAALVLWGVALSVTGEGLKGDAGLLSTFPPIWFVAVAAVAGLCIWAVAAREMASTPFLAVSFTGLVAMLYASAAMVVSVPRLPWTYKHIAVTDYIGASGQVDASIDIYNRWPGFFSASAFLGDAVGYPDAIGYASLAEFSFAVLGVALVLAIVRALSSNRRIQWTAALVFALTNWVNQNYYSPQAFSYTLYLTMCLIALTFLRGTPARFAVAWEEKLSRRRAERAATAQDEAQPRPFAQTLVLPAVIVLLVLQAVSVASHQLTPYLASLALLPLFVFGYFRPRWAGPVLAVLAVLYLLPNLDFVAGKYGLFGFDFLKNASYEPPDGGPTGLLGRAPEALSILIGVLGVGGFVRNLLRGNVRQTIMVAWLAVAPLFWLLIQSYGGEAKFRVYLFALPWLAVGAAWLFWAGPLRTRRAAIGTTAALTAMALLFTITYFQNEAKFRVPKEDVAAAQWLDSTVNPKDAVMETNAFFPLLVGPNYPSYLDAGRTASLTKFIQSSGHGLTSVDVARYADRNFKPDRIFVVFSDSQIAQAAKDNLFDPGTLPTLERQLAGSSNVQRVFENGAVRIYELAKTG
;
A
#
# COMPACT_ATOMS: atom_id res chain seq x y z
N MET A 1 -18.17 5.80 79.56
CA MET A 1 -19.30 6.52 78.93
C MET A 1 -19.43 6.09 77.51
N SER A 2 -20.47 5.48 77.22
CA SER A 2 -20.91 4.53 76.20
C SER A 2 -20.54 4.87 74.75
N LEU A 3 -19.83 3.91 74.10
CA LEU A 3 -19.69 3.80 72.68
C LEU A 3 -20.84 2.97 72.10
N ILE A 4 -21.64 3.60 71.27
CA ILE A 4 -22.67 2.92 70.43
C ILE A 4 -21.98 2.35 69.24
N MET A 5 -21.96 1.00 69.12
CA MET A 5 -21.59 0.29 67.87
C MET A 5 -22.85 0.19 67.01
N GLU A 6 -22.86 0.89 65.90
CA GLU A 6 -23.82 0.72 64.81
C GLU A 6 -23.54 -0.56 64.02
N ASN A 7 -24.51 -1.45 64.02
CA ASN A 7 -24.52 -2.70 63.27
C ASN A 7 -24.78 -2.43 61.77
N GLU A 8 -23.77 -2.50 60.93
CA GLU A 8 -23.99 -2.55 59.48
C GLU A 8 -24.62 -3.87 59.06
N LYS A 9 -25.81 -3.83 58.54
CA LYS A 9 -26.50 -4.95 57.90
C LYS A 9 -25.80 -5.27 56.57
N PRO A 10 -25.52 -6.56 56.23
CA PRO A 10 -24.96 -6.94 54.95
C PRO A 10 -25.96 -6.62 53.84
N ALA A 11 -25.44 -5.97 52.78
CA ALA A 11 -26.18 -5.65 51.57
C ALA A 11 -26.78 -6.89 50.90
N PRO A 12 -27.98 -6.83 50.35
CA PRO A 12 -28.61 -7.99 49.71
C PRO A 12 -27.84 -8.41 48.47
N ARG A 13 -27.52 -9.70 48.38
CA ARG A 13 -26.97 -10.35 47.19
C ARG A 13 -27.94 -10.14 46.03
N ALA A 14 -27.44 -9.50 44.94
CA ALA A 14 -28.18 -9.34 43.70
C ALA A 14 -28.48 -10.71 43.06
N PRO A 15 -29.70 -10.95 42.57
CA PRO A 15 -30.06 -12.21 41.98
C PRO A 15 -29.43 -12.39 40.60
N LEU A 16 -29.07 -13.64 40.33
CA LEU A 16 -28.62 -14.17 39.05
C LEU A 16 -29.64 -13.88 37.92
N SER A 17 -29.50 -12.76 37.23
CA SER A 17 -30.23 -12.46 36.01
C SER A 17 -29.23 -12.08 34.86
N SER A 18 -28.15 -12.84 34.75
CA SER A 18 -27.12 -12.60 33.73
C SER A 18 -27.55 -12.99 32.30
N VAL A 19 -28.57 -13.83 32.15
CA VAL A 19 -29.00 -14.35 30.83
C VAL A 19 -29.88 -13.34 30.07
N ASN A 20 -30.66 -12.51 30.78
CA ASN A 20 -31.56 -11.52 30.14
C ASN A 20 -30.88 -10.20 29.76
N ARG A 21 -29.69 -9.87 30.26
CA ARG A 21 -28.92 -8.66 29.83
C ARG A 21 -28.18 -8.84 28.50
N LEU A 22 -28.06 -10.04 27.96
CA LEU A 22 -27.43 -10.35 26.70
C LEU A 22 -28.23 -9.86 25.48
N ARG A 23 -29.51 -9.55 25.62
CA ARG A 23 -30.43 -9.27 24.52
C ARG A 23 -30.50 -7.80 24.06
N THR A 24 -30.06 -6.84 24.83
CA THR A 24 -30.29 -5.41 24.55
C THR A 24 -29.03 -4.60 24.23
N GLU A 25 -27.81 -5.15 24.36
CA GLU A 25 -26.58 -4.34 24.33
C GLU A 25 -25.66 -4.59 23.13
N ARG A 26 -25.99 -5.49 22.13
CA ARG A 26 -25.09 -5.87 21.06
C ARG A 26 -25.73 -6.03 19.68
N PRO A 27 -26.49 -5.08 19.16
CA PRO A 27 -27.11 -5.25 17.83
C PRO A 27 -26.08 -5.35 16.70
N LEU A 28 -24.92 -4.69 16.82
CA LEU A 28 -23.85 -4.77 15.82
C LEU A 28 -23.18 -6.14 15.80
N ASP A 29 -22.84 -6.70 16.96
CA ASP A 29 -22.20 -8.02 17.07
C ASP A 29 -23.11 -9.12 16.51
N VAL A 30 -24.42 -9.05 16.84
CA VAL A 30 -25.42 -9.99 16.30
C VAL A 30 -25.58 -9.82 14.78
N GLY A 31 -25.66 -8.59 14.30
CA GLY A 31 -25.75 -8.30 12.86
C GLY A 31 -24.55 -8.83 12.10
N LEU A 32 -23.33 -8.62 12.63
CA LEU A 32 -22.10 -9.15 12.03
C LEU A 32 -22.05 -10.68 12.05
N ALA A 33 -22.48 -11.31 13.12
CA ALA A 33 -22.51 -12.77 13.20
C ALA A 33 -23.50 -13.37 12.21
N ILE A 34 -24.69 -12.80 12.07
CA ILE A 34 -25.68 -13.24 11.07
C ILE A 34 -25.10 -13.04 9.65
N ALA A 35 -24.54 -11.86 9.38
CA ALA A 35 -23.92 -11.57 8.09
C ALA A 35 -22.81 -12.59 7.78
N GLY A 36 -21.96 -12.94 8.76
CA GLY A 36 -20.91 -13.93 8.59
C GLY A 36 -21.43 -15.32 8.23
N VAL A 37 -22.51 -15.78 8.86
CA VAL A 37 -23.13 -17.06 8.51
C VAL A 37 -23.75 -17.03 7.12
N VAL A 38 -24.42 -15.93 6.75
CA VAL A 38 -25.00 -15.75 5.39
C VAL A 38 -23.87 -15.74 4.35
N LEU A 39 -22.79 -14.99 4.57
CA LEU A 39 -21.67 -14.95 3.65
C LEU A 39 -20.96 -16.32 3.52
N ALA A 40 -20.82 -17.05 4.62
CA ALA A 40 -20.29 -18.42 4.59
C ALA A 40 -21.16 -19.34 3.74
N ALA A 41 -22.50 -19.24 3.84
CA ALA A 41 -23.41 -20.00 3.00
C ALA A 41 -23.28 -19.62 1.53
N LEU A 42 -23.18 -18.33 1.20
CA LEU A 42 -22.96 -17.86 -0.19
C LEU A 42 -21.65 -18.43 -0.76
N ILE A 43 -20.56 -18.42 0.00
CA ILE A 43 -19.27 -19.00 -0.40
C ILE A 43 -19.40 -20.51 -0.67
N LEU A 44 -20.04 -21.27 0.22
CA LEU A 44 -20.20 -22.73 0.08
C LEU A 44 -21.10 -23.11 -1.09
N LEU A 45 -22.12 -22.31 -1.37
CA LEU A 45 -23.01 -22.50 -2.51
C LEU A 45 -22.39 -22.06 -3.85
N GLY A 46 -21.19 -21.46 -3.82
CA GLY A 46 -20.53 -20.93 -5.01
C GLY A 46 -21.23 -19.71 -5.60
N LEU A 47 -22.07 -19.04 -4.82
CA LEU A 47 -22.77 -17.82 -5.22
C LEU A 47 -21.84 -16.62 -5.08
N GLY A 48 -20.94 -16.45 -6.04
CA GLY A 48 -19.93 -15.41 -6.12
C GLY A 48 -20.11 -14.55 -7.39
N GLY A 49 -19.02 -13.88 -7.76
CA GLY A 49 -18.93 -13.05 -8.97
C GLY A 49 -18.82 -11.56 -8.68
N PRO A 50 -18.63 -10.72 -9.72
CA PRO A 50 -18.25 -9.31 -9.56
C PRO A 50 -19.19 -8.49 -8.66
N ALA A 51 -20.49 -8.79 -8.67
CA ALA A 51 -21.49 -8.07 -7.88
C ALA A 51 -21.44 -8.40 -6.38
N LEU A 52 -21.19 -9.66 -6.01
CA LEU A 52 -21.17 -10.10 -4.61
C LEU A 52 -19.79 -10.12 -3.99
N ALA A 53 -18.74 -10.25 -4.80
CA ALA A 53 -17.36 -10.32 -4.34
C ALA A 53 -16.95 -9.16 -3.40
N PRO A 54 -17.29 -7.88 -3.66
CA PRO A 54 -16.93 -6.79 -2.75
C PRO A 54 -17.54 -6.94 -1.35
N VAL A 55 -18.81 -7.36 -1.26
CA VAL A 55 -19.51 -7.54 0.02
C VAL A 55 -18.94 -8.74 0.78
N THR A 56 -18.71 -9.85 0.08
CA THR A 56 -18.15 -11.08 0.66
C THR A 56 -16.70 -10.85 1.13
N LEU A 57 -15.89 -10.17 0.31
CA LEU A 57 -14.53 -9.79 0.68
C LEU A 57 -14.50 -8.88 1.92
N LEU A 58 -15.40 -7.89 1.98
CA LEU A 58 -15.51 -7.01 3.13
C LEU A 58 -15.87 -7.80 4.40
N GLY A 59 -16.78 -8.77 4.31
CA GLY A 59 -17.10 -9.68 5.41
C GLY A 59 -15.88 -10.50 5.86
N CYS A 60 -15.13 -11.07 4.93
CA CYS A 60 -13.88 -11.77 5.21
C CYS A 60 -12.86 -10.85 5.90
N LEU A 61 -12.71 -9.61 5.44
CA LEU A 61 -11.75 -8.66 6.00
C LEU A 61 -12.20 -8.01 7.32
N ILE A 62 -13.47 -8.13 7.72
CA ILE A 62 -13.96 -7.55 8.98
C ILE A 62 -14.05 -8.62 10.08
N LEU A 63 -14.70 -9.74 9.83
CA LEU A 63 -15.13 -10.63 10.91
C LEU A 63 -13.99 -11.22 11.76
N PRO A 64 -12.95 -11.84 11.20
CA PRO A 64 -11.88 -12.45 12.00
C PRO A 64 -11.14 -11.44 12.87
N GLY A 65 -10.77 -10.30 12.32
CA GLY A 65 -10.08 -9.24 13.04
C GLY A 65 -10.98 -8.57 14.10
N TRP A 66 -12.27 -8.42 13.83
CA TRP A 66 -13.22 -7.87 14.78
C TRP A 66 -13.32 -8.70 16.07
N VAL A 67 -13.26 -10.02 16.00
CA VAL A 67 -13.23 -10.91 17.18
C VAL A 67 -12.14 -10.49 18.17
N VAL A 68 -10.97 -10.12 17.67
CA VAL A 68 -9.81 -9.71 18.48
C VAL A 68 -9.96 -8.26 18.95
N VAL A 69 -10.17 -7.36 18.01
CA VAL A 69 -10.04 -5.90 18.21
C VAL A 69 -11.19 -5.34 19.06
N ARG A 70 -12.39 -5.93 18.99
CA ARG A 70 -13.53 -5.50 19.81
C ARG A 70 -13.29 -5.62 21.32
N ARG A 71 -12.31 -6.44 21.73
CA ARG A 71 -11.92 -6.64 23.13
C ARG A 71 -10.97 -5.58 23.67
N LEU A 72 -10.40 -4.77 22.78
CA LEU A 72 -9.45 -3.72 23.14
C LEU A 72 -10.23 -2.47 23.59
N THR A 73 -10.14 -2.14 24.88
CA THR A 73 -10.75 -0.95 25.46
C THR A 73 -9.82 0.25 25.34
N GLY A 74 -10.39 1.46 25.20
CA GLY A 74 -9.61 2.70 25.16
C GLY A 74 -8.78 2.91 23.88
N VAL A 75 -8.94 2.05 22.86
CA VAL A 75 -8.26 2.19 21.55
C VAL A 75 -9.03 3.15 20.67
N ASP A 76 -8.29 4.03 19.97
CA ASP A 76 -8.86 4.94 18.98
C ASP A 76 -9.72 4.17 17.95
N PRO A 77 -10.93 4.66 17.60
CA PRO A 77 -11.80 3.96 16.65
C PRO A 77 -11.17 3.70 15.28
N LEU A 78 -10.33 4.62 14.78
CA LEU A 78 -9.64 4.45 13.52
C LEU A 78 -8.57 3.33 13.62
N ALA A 79 -7.77 3.32 14.69
CA ALA A 79 -6.80 2.26 14.95
C ALA A 79 -7.49 0.89 15.10
N ARG A 80 -8.70 0.87 15.68
CA ARG A 80 -9.53 -0.34 15.79
C ARG A 80 -10.00 -0.83 14.43
N ALA A 81 -10.49 0.06 13.57
CA ALA A 81 -10.92 -0.29 12.22
C ALA A 81 -9.74 -0.84 11.38
N ILE A 82 -8.59 -0.18 11.41
CA ILE A 82 -7.36 -0.64 10.75
C ILE A 82 -6.93 -2.01 11.29
N GLY A 83 -6.86 -2.16 12.62
CA GLY A 83 -6.51 -3.43 13.26
C GLY A 83 -7.43 -4.57 12.85
N THR A 84 -8.73 -4.29 12.69
CA THR A 84 -9.70 -5.26 12.19
C THR A 84 -9.35 -5.76 10.80
N LEU A 85 -9.11 -4.87 9.85
CA LEU A 85 -8.76 -5.24 8.46
C LEU A 85 -7.43 -5.98 8.38
N VAL A 86 -6.39 -5.46 9.04
CA VAL A 86 -5.04 -6.01 8.97
C VAL A 86 -4.95 -7.38 9.64
N LEU A 87 -5.60 -7.58 10.78
CA LEU A 87 -5.61 -8.89 11.45
C LEU A 87 -6.40 -9.93 10.66
N SER A 88 -7.52 -9.54 10.02
CA SER A 88 -8.23 -10.45 9.12
C SER A 88 -7.36 -10.85 7.94
N ALA A 89 -6.70 -9.90 7.29
CA ALA A 89 -5.77 -10.20 6.20
C ALA A 89 -4.63 -11.12 6.66
N ALA A 90 -4.07 -10.89 7.85
CA ALA A 90 -3.04 -11.76 8.43
C ALA A 90 -3.54 -13.20 8.67
N VAL A 91 -4.76 -13.38 9.16
CA VAL A 91 -5.38 -14.71 9.32
C VAL A 91 -5.46 -15.44 7.98
N TYR A 92 -6.00 -14.79 6.95
CA TYR A 92 -6.10 -15.42 5.63
C TYR A 92 -4.74 -15.67 4.97
N THR A 93 -3.75 -14.79 5.21
CA THR A 93 -2.38 -15.04 4.74
C THR A 93 -1.78 -16.28 5.39
N ILE A 94 -1.93 -16.44 6.70
CA ILE A 94 -1.41 -17.63 7.41
C ILE A 94 -2.10 -18.90 6.91
N LEU A 95 -3.41 -18.87 6.75
CA LEU A 95 -4.17 -20.04 6.28
C LEU A 95 -3.82 -20.40 4.84
N SER A 96 -3.74 -19.42 3.95
CA SER A 96 -3.35 -19.64 2.55
C SER A 96 -1.93 -20.19 2.44
N LEU A 97 -0.97 -19.67 3.23
CA LEU A 97 0.39 -20.20 3.30
C LEU A 97 0.41 -21.65 3.77
N ALA A 98 -0.34 -21.99 4.83
CA ALA A 98 -0.45 -23.37 5.29
C ALA A 98 -0.98 -24.27 4.18
N MET A 99 -1.97 -23.82 3.40
CA MET A 99 -2.57 -24.60 2.33
C MET A 99 -1.62 -24.82 1.15
N VAL A 100 -0.90 -23.80 0.68
CA VAL A 100 0.04 -23.96 -0.45
C VAL A 100 1.26 -24.80 -0.07
N TRP A 101 1.71 -24.77 1.18
CA TRP A 101 2.83 -25.59 1.66
C TRP A 101 2.45 -27.06 1.97
N THR A 102 1.17 -27.30 2.28
CA THR A 102 0.65 -28.65 2.51
C THR A 102 -0.01 -29.26 1.28
N HIS A 103 -0.11 -28.52 0.18
CA HIS A 103 -0.82 -28.90 -1.05
C HIS A 103 -2.31 -29.24 -0.84
N LEU A 104 -2.95 -28.60 0.18
CA LEU A 104 -4.36 -28.78 0.53
C LEU A 104 -5.18 -27.53 0.18
N TRP A 105 -5.21 -27.17 -1.11
CA TRP A 105 -5.87 -25.94 -1.57
C TRP A 105 -7.39 -26.07 -1.55
N GLN A 106 -8.02 -25.50 -0.51
CA GLN A 106 -9.48 -25.51 -0.30
C GLN A 106 -9.99 -24.15 0.20
N PRO A 107 -9.89 -23.07 -0.60
CA PRO A 107 -10.20 -21.70 -0.16
C PRO A 107 -11.63 -21.53 0.35
N ARG A 108 -12.64 -22.02 -0.40
CA ARG A 108 -14.06 -21.83 -0.07
C ARG A 108 -14.47 -22.46 1.26
N PRO A 109 -14.23 -23.78 1.51
CA PRO A 109 -14.58 -24.38 2.79
C PRO A 109 -13.86 -23.72 3.97
N VAL A 110 -12.58 -23.36 3.80
CA VAL A 110 -11.79 -22.73 4.88
C VAL A 110 -12.26 -21.32 5.15
N ALA A 111 -12.55 -20.49 4.13
CA ALA A 111 -13.10 -19.16 4.32
C ALA A 111 -14.46 -19.20 5.03
N ALA A 112 -15.34 -20.11 4.63
CA ALA A 112 -16.64 -20.31 5.28
C ALA A 112 -16.47 -20.75 6.73
N ALA A 113 -15.55 -21.68 7.02
CA ALA A 113 -15.25 -22.12 8.39
C ALA A 113 -14.74 -20.97 9.26
N VAL A 114 -13.85 -20.11 8.72
CA VAL A 114 -13.36 -18.91 9.42
C VAL A 114 -14.49 -17.93 9.72
N LEU A 115 -15.39 -17.69 8.76
CA LEU A 115 -16.55 -16.81 8.97
C LEU A 115 -17.52 -17.35 10.01
N ILE A 116 -17.82 -18.65 9.97
CA ILE A 116 -18.68 -19.31 10.98
C ILE A 116 -18.02 -19.26 12.35
N ALA A 117 -16.74 -19.67 12.45
CA ALA A 117 -16.01 -19.64 13.72
C ALA A 117 -15.94 -18.22 14.28
N SER A 118 -15.68 -17.22 13.45
CA SER A 118 -15.66 -15.81 13.85
C SER A 118 -17.03 -15.33 14.32
N SER A 119 -18.11 -15.74 13.65
CA SER A 119 -19.49 -15.43 14.03
C SER A 119 -19.84 -16.04 15.41
N VAL A 120 -19.48 -17.30 15.63
CA VAL A 120 -19.66 -17.95 16.93
C VAL A 120 -18.85 -17.24 18.02
N LEU A 121 -17.57 -16.95 17.76
CA LEU A 121 -16.69 -16.27 18.71
C LEU A 121 -17.17 -14.85 19.04
N VAL A 122 -17.74 -14.13 18.09
CA VAL A 122 -18.37 -12.82 18.33
C VAL A 122 -19.55 -12.92 19.30
N ILE A 123 -20.33 -13.98 19.26
CA ILE A 123 -21.48 -14.17 20.17
C ILE A 123 -21.04 -14.72 21.52
N VAL A 124 -20.19 -15.76 21.53
CA VAL A 124 -19.83 -16.50 22.76
C VAL A 124 -18.84 -15.71 23.64
N LEU A 125 -17.85 -15.09 23.04
CA LEU A 125 -16.82 -14.40 23.82
C LEU A 125 -17.34 -13.07 24.37
N PRO A 126 -17.23 -12.79 25.68
CA PRO A 126 -17.66 -11.51 26.24
C PRO A 126 -16.83 -10.35 25.69
N ALA A 127 -17.48 -9.29 25.26
CA ALA A 127 -16.81 -8.01 25.10
C ALA A 127 -16.77 -7.31 26.45
N PRO A 128 -15.67 -6.60 26.81
CA PRO A 128 -15.66 -5.78 28.01
C PRO A 128 -16.85 -4.81 27.96
N ALA A 129 -17.53 -4.66 29.07
CA ALA A 129 -18.51 -3.57 29.25
C ALA A 129 -17.71 -2.26 29.15
N THR A 130 -17.67 -1.68 27.99
CA THR A 130 -17.17 -0.31 27.82
C THR A 130 -18.34 0.62 27.96
N ASP A 131 -18.11 1.78 28.60
CA ASP A 131 -18.92 2.98 28.42
C ASP A 131 -18.84 3.38 26.93
N ARG A 132 -19.48 2.58 26.11
CA ARG A 132 -19.60 2.87 24.68
C ARG A 132 -20.69 3.92 24.57
N GLU A 133 -20.29 5.16 24.32
CA GLU A 133 -21.17 5.93 23.45
C GLU A 133 -21.45 5.03 22.24
N PRO A 134 -22.70 4.62 21.99
CA PRO A 134 -23.03 3.86 20.82
C PRO A 134 -22.45 4.60 19.63
N LEU A 135 -21.75 3.88 18.74
CA LEU A 135 -21.33 4.42 17.44
C LEU A 135 -22.58 5.10 16.88
N GLN A 136 -22.65 6.42 17.04
CA GLN A 136 -23.81 7.19 16.60
C GLN A 136 -23.72 7.32 15.08
N LEU A 137 -23.76 6.14 14.38
CA LEU A 137 -24.01 6.11 12.95
C LEU A 137 -25.24 6.98 12.63
N ARG A 138 -26.23 6.98 13.53
CA ARG A 138 -27.37 7.90 13.48
C ARG A 138 -26.96 9.38 13.56
N ARG A 139 -25.95 9.74 14.35
CA ARG A 139 -25.43 11.13 14.36
C ARG A 139 -24.53 11.44 13.18
N LEU A 140 -23.80 10.46 12.62
CA LEU A 140 -23.04 10.63 11.37
C LEU A 140 -24.00 10.72 10.16
N LEU A 141 -25.11 10.02 10.18
CA LEU A 141 -26.14 10.00 9.14
C LEU A 141 -27.34 10.91 9.45
N SER A 142 -27.43 11.51 10.64
CA SER A 142 -28.53 12.42 10.98
C SER A 142 -28.34 13.74 10.26
N LEU A 143 -29.19 13.96 9.28
CA LEU A 143 -29.37 15.26 8.63
C LEU A 143 -29.82 16.37 9.61
N GLU A 144 -30.17 16.02 10.86
CA GLU A 144 -30.55 16.96 11.91
C GLU A 144 -29.43 17.94 12.29
N GLY A 145 -28.16 17.47 12.32
CA GLY A 145 -26.99 18.34 12.51
C GLY A 145 -26.79 19.34 11.38
N LEU A 146 -27.18 18.97 10.15
CA LEU A 146 -27.16 19.84 8.97
C LEU A 146 -28.33 20.84 9.02
N ARG A 147 -29.47 20.42 9.51
CA ARG A 147 -30.70 21.25 9.50
C ARG A 147 -30.67 22.42 10.50
N ASN A 148 -29.88 22.32 11.56
CA ASN A 148 -29.77 23.35 12.61
C ASN A 148 -28.50 24.20 12.50
N SER A 149 -27.70 24.05 11.44
CA SER A 149 -26.47 24.82 11.24
C SER A 149 -26.75 26.06 10.37
N SER A 150 -25.96 27.12 10.56
CA SER A 150 -26.10 28.35 9.76
C SER A 150 -25.84 28.06 8.26
N PRO A 151 -26.48 28.76 7.31
CA PRO A 151 -26.27 28.57 5.88
C PRO A 151 -24.79 28.62 5.48
N ALA A 152 -23.98 29.43 6.15
CA ALA A 152 -22.52 29.52 5.90
C ALA A 152 -21.78 28.22 6.21
N SER A 153 -22.29 27.36 7.08
CA SER A 153 -21.67 26.07 7.40
C SER A 153 -21.92 24.99 6.33
N HIS A 154 -22.88 25.20 5.42
CA HIS A 154 -23.20 24.27 4.32
C HIS A 154 -22.35 24.53 3.07
N ILE A 155 -21.81 25.74 2.89
CA ILE A 155 -21.01 26.10 1.70
C ILE A 155 -19.86 25.13 1.45
N PRO A 156 -19.00 24.78 2.43
CA PRO A 156 -17.92 23.81 2.19
C PRO A 156 -18.39 22.44 1.74
N TRP A 157 -19.53 21.96 2.28
CA TRP A 157 -20.13 20.68 1.87
C TRP A 157 -20.69 20.73 0.45
N ALA A 158 -21.33 21.85 0.09
CA ALA A 158 -21.85 22.06 -1.27
C ALA A 158 -20.71 22.13 -2.30
N VAL A 159 -19.63 22.85 -1.97
CA VAL A 159 -18.43 22.90 -2.82
C VAL A 159 -17.79 21.51 -2.98
N LEU A 160 -17.68 20.76 -1.87
CA LEU A 160 -17.16 19.40 -1.90
C LEU A 160 -18.02 18.48 -2.79
N ALA A 161 -19.34 18.51 -2.61
CA ALA A 161 -20.28 17.74 -3.43
C ALA A 161 -20.18 18.11 -4.91
N ALA A 162 -20.18 19.41 -5.22
CA ALA A 162 -20.03 19.89 -6.60
C ALA A 162 -18.70 19.45 -7.22
N ALA A 163 -17.60 19.53 -6.48
CA ALA A 163 -16.28 19.09 -6.96
C ALA A 163 -16.23 17.58 -7.21
N LEU A 164 -16.86 16.75 -6.36
CA LEU A 164 -16.97 15.30 -6.58
C LEU A 164 -17.81 14.97 -7.82
N VAL A 165 -18.90 15.70 -8.06
CA VAL A 165 -19.70 15.54 -9.29
C VAL A 165 -18.89 15.96 -10.52
N LEU A 166 -18.20 17.10 -10.48
CA LEU A 166 -17.32 17.53 -11.57
C LEU A 166 -16.21 16.52 -11.86
N TRP A 167 -15.64 15.92 -10.82
CA TRP A 167 -14.67 14.84 -10.97
C TRP A 167 -15.28 13.61 -11.69
N GLY A 168 -16.46 13.16 -11.28
CA GLY A 168 -17.16 12.07 -11.97
C GLY A 168 -17.45 12.37 -13.44
N VAL A 169 -17.91 13.61 -13.74
CA VAL A 169 -18.12 14.07 -15.13
C VAL A 169 -16.78 14.10 -15.88
N ALA A 170 -15.71 14.61 -15.25
CA ALA A 170 -14.39 14.62 -15.88
C ALA A 170 -13.92 13.22 -16.29
N LEU A 171 -14.09 12.22 -15.40
CA LEU A 171 -13.71 10.84 -15.69
C LEU A 171 -14.54 10.21 -16.80
N SER A 172 -15.85 10.49 -16.85
CA SER A 172 -16.74 9.92 -17.87
C SER A 172 -16.44 10.41 -19.29
N VAL A 173 -15.80 11.59 -19.43
CA VAL A 173 -15.39 12.15 -20.74
C VAL A 173 -13.91 11.94 -21.05
N THR A 174 -13.15 11.33 -20.12
CA THR A 174 -11.73 11.04 -20.32
C THR A 174 -11.60 9.69 -21.02
N GLY A 175 -11.04 9.68 -22.23
CA GLY A 175 -10.77 8.44 -22.96
C GLY A 175 -9.57 7.68 -22.41
N GLU A 176 -9.50 6.38 -22.69
CA GLU A 176 -8.37 5.51 -22.27
C GLU A 176 -7.04 5.88 -22.95
N GLY A 177 -7.07 6.45 -24.17
CA GLY A 177 -5.87 6.81 -24.93
C GLY A 177 -5.11 7.96 -24.31
N LEU A 178 -3.77 7.87 -24.20
CA LEU A 178 -2.93 8.97 -23.77
C LEU A 178 -2.83 10.04 -24.87
N LYS A 179 -3.02 11.30 -24.47
CA LYS A 179 -2.86 12.47 -25.35
C LYS A 179 -1.57 13.19 -25.00
N GLY A 180 -0.56 13.11 -25.86
CA GLY A 180 0.73 13.80 -25.68
C GLY A 180 1.67 13.15 -24.65
N ASP A 181 2.77 13.84 -24.37
CA ASP A 181 3.92 13.28 -23.62
C ASP A 181 3.84 13.42 -22.10
N ALA A 182 2.83 14.12 -21.59
CA ALA A 182 2.66 14.32 -20.16
C ALA A 182 1.69 13.28 -19.51
N GLY A 183 1.47 12.14 -20.16
CA GLY A 183 0.63 11.07 -19.62
C GLY A 183 -0.81 11.52 -19.39
N LEU A 184 -1.38 11.18 -18.25
CA LEU A 184 -2.75 11.59 -17.90
C LEU A 184 -2.91 13.09 -17.68
N LEU A 185 -1.84 13.84 -17.40
CA LEU A 185 -1.95 15.30 -17.30
C LEU A 185 -2.45 15.96 -18.58
N SER A 186 -2.04 15.44 -19.73
CA SER A 186 -2.50 15.95 -21.04
C SER A 186 -3.82 15.31 -21.48
N THR A 187 -4.27 14.28 -20.82
CA THR A 187 -5.50 13.52 -21.16
C THR A 187 -6.71 14.01 -20.39
N PHE A 188 -6.52 14.39 -19.12
CA PHE A 188 -7.61 14.91 -18.29
C PHE A 188 -8.16 16.24 -18.81
N PRO A 189 -9.50 16.40 -18.84
CA PRO A 189 -10.13 17.67 -19.20
C PRO A 189 -9.89 18.74 -18.11
N PRO A 190 -9.94 20.05 -18.45
CA PRO A 190 -9.73 21.13 -17.48
C PRO A 190 -10.60 21.05 -16.22
N ILE A 191 -11.82 20.52 -16.33
CA ILE A 191 -12.73 20.36 -15.19
C ILE A 191 -12.20 19.39 -14.13
N TRP A 192 -11.36 18.42 -14.51
CA TRP A 192 -10.69 17.54 -13.55
C TRP A 192 -9.75 18.31 -12.64
N PHE A 193 -8.94 19.22 -13.21
CA PHE A 193 -8.01 20.06 -12.44
C PHE A 193 -8.76 21.02 -11.52
N VAL A 194 -9.88 21.58 -11.99
CA VAL A 194 -10.74 22.44 -11.17
C VAL A 194 -11.30 21.67 -9.97
N ALA A 195 -11.78 20.45 -10.21
CA ALA A 195 -12.32 19.59 -9.15
C ALA A 195 -11.25 19.22 -8.11
N VAL A 196 -10.06 18.79 -8.56
CA VAL A 196 -8.93 18.45 -7.65
C VAL A 196 -8.47 19.68 -6.88
N ALA A 197 -8.32 20.83 -7.53
CA ALA A 197 -7.93 22.08 -6.88
C ALA A 197 -8.96 22.52 -5.83
N ALA A 198 -10.26 22.38 -6.11
CA ALA A 198 -11.33 22.69 -5.16
C ALA A 198 -11.26 21.81 -3.92
N VAL A 199 -11.13 20.47 -4.07
CA VAL A 199 -11.05 19.55 -2.92
C VAL A 199 -9.73 19.72 -2.17
N ALA A 200 -8.60 19.87 -2.86
CA ALA A 200 -7.32 20.17 -2.22
C ALA A 200 -7.38 21.48 -1.43
N GLY A 201 -7.95 22.54 -2.03
CA GLY A 201 -8.19 23.83 -1.37
C GLY A 201 -9.07 23.70 -0.13
N LEU A 202 -10.14 22.89 -0.19
CA LEU A 202 -11.00 22.61 0.97
C LEU A 202 -10.23 21.86 2.08
N CYS A 203 -9.41 20.85 1.74
CA CYS A 203 -8.60 20.14 2.72
C CYS A 203 -7.58 21.08 3.39
N ILE A 204 -6.90 21.91 2.61
CA ILE A 204 -5.94 22.89 3.11
C ILE A 204 -6.63 23.92 4.01
N TRP A 205 -7.75 24.49 3.57
CA TRP A 205 -8.56 25.40 4.36
C TRP A 205 -9.02 24.75 5.67
N ALA A 206 -9.54 23.51 5.61
CA ALA A 206 -10.06 22.79 6.76
C ALA A 206 -9.03 22.61 7.89
N VAL A 207 -7.74 22.53 7.54
CA VAL A 207 -6.63 22.41 8.51
C VAL A 207 -6.06 23.77 8.92
N ALA A 208 -5.96 24.72 7.99
CA ALA A 208 -5.27 25.99 8.18
C ALA A 208 -6.18 27.12 8.72
N ALA A 209 -7.50 27.02 8.56
CA ALA A 209 -8.47 28.02 9.02
C ALA A 209 -8.34 28.30 10.52
N ARG A 210 -8.77 29.50 10.95
CA ARG A 210 -8.73 29.92 12.37
C ARG A 210 -9.45 28.92 13.26
N GLU A 211 -10.63 28.47 12.84
CA GLU A 211 -11.35 27.36 13.44
C GLU A 211 -11.24 26.15 12.52
N MET A 212 -10.74 25.06 13.06
CA MET A 212 -10.55 23.83 12.31
C MET A 212 -11.91 23.20 11.98
N ALA A 213 -12.07 22.70 10.76
CA ALA A 213 -13.31 22.05 10.34
C ALA A 213 -13.66 20.82 11.21
N SER A 214 -14.91 20.40 11.14
CA SER A 214 -15.41 19.23 11.86
C SER A 214 -14.71 17.94 11.40
N THR A 215 -14.60 16.95 12.28
CA THR A 215 -13.98 15.65 11.94
C THR A 215 -14.67 14.94 10.77
N PRO A 216 -16.01 14.91 10.65
CA PRO A 216 -16.69 14.33 9.49
C PRO A 216 -16.32 15.02 8.19
N PHE A 217 -16.28 16.36 8.18
CA PHE A 217 -15.90 17.11 6.99
C PHE A 217 -14.46 16.79 6.54
N LEU A 218 -13.52 16.79 7.50
CA LEU A 218 -12.13 16.41 7.24
C LEU A 218 -12.05 14.98 6.69
N ALA A 219 -12.74 14.02 7.30
CA ALA A 219 -12.71 12.63 6.85
C ALA A 219 -13.22 12.48 5.40
N VAL A 220 -14.37 13.09 5.08
CA VAL A 220 -14.96 12.98 3.74
C VAL A 220 -14.13 13.74 2.70
N SER A 221 -13.69 14.96 2.99
CA SER A 221 -12.89 15.76 2.04
C SER A 221 -11.52 15.13 1.78
N PHE A 222 -10.85 14.56 2.81
CA PHE A 222 -9.58 13.86 2.64
C PHE A 222 -9.75 12.56 1.85
N THR A 223 -10.79 11.76 2.14
CA THR A 223 -11.10 10.56 1.36
C THR A 223 -11.40 10.92 -0.09
N GLY A 224 -12.16 11.99 -0.32
CA GLY A 224 -12.44 12.51 -1.67
C GLY A 224 -11.17 12.93 -2.39
N LEU A 225 -10.25 13.64 -1.73
CA LEU A 225 -8.96 14.02 -2.32
C LEU A 225 -8.12 12.78 -2.66
N VAL A 226 -8.02 11.82 -1.74
CA VAL A 226 -7.29 10.57 -1.98
C VAL A 226 -7.91 9.78 -3.13
N ALA A 227 -9.25 9.74 -3.23
CA ALA A 227 -9.93 9.12 -4.36
C ALA A 227 -9.57 9.82 -5.68
N MET A 228 -9.65 11.15 -5.74
CA MET A 228 -9.29 11.92 -6.93
C MET A 228 -7.84 11.68 -7.36
N LEU A 229 -6.91 11.62 -6.42
CA LEU A 229 -5.50 11.45 -6.72
C LEU A 229 -5.12 10.01 -7.09
N TYR A 230 -5.69 9.00 -6.43
CA TYR A 230 -5.22 7.61 -6.56
C TYR A 230 -6.21 6.67 -7.27
N ALA A 231 -7.50 7.06 -7.41
CA ALA A 231 -8.46 6.27 -8.17
C ALA A 231 -8.68 6.78 -9.58
N SER A 232 -8.37 8.05 -9.91
CA SER A 232 -8.65 8.62 -11.24
C SER A 232 -8.05 7.79 -12.38
N ALA A 233 -6.79 7.35 -12.25
CA ALA A 233 -6.16 6.52 -13.25
C ALA A 233 -6.86 5.17 -13.40
N ALA A 234 -7.13 4.47 -12.28
CA ALA A 234 -7.81 3.17 -12.27
C ALA A 234 -9.26 3.23 -12.81
N MET A 235 -9.91 4.39 -12.70
CA MET A 235 -11.29 4.56 -13.20
C MET A 235 -11.36 4.92 -14.69
N VAL A 236 -10.25 5.39 -15.28
CA VAL A 236 -10.16 5.74 -16.70
C VAL A 236 -9.72 4.55 -17.54
N VAL A 237 -8.95 3.62 -16.96
CA VAL A 237 -8.40 2.47 -17.69
C VAL A 237 -9.12 1.18 -17.29
N SER A 238 -9.34 0.31 -18.26
CA SER A 238 -10.02 -0.98 -18.06
C SER A 238 -9.13 -2.09 -17.52
N VAL A 239 -7.81 -1.91 -17.57
CA VAL A 239 -6.78 -2.87 -17.10
C VAL A 239 -5.75 -2.19 -16.20
N PRO A 240 -5.02 -2.92 -15.34
CA PRO A 240 -3.96 -2.35 -14.52
C PRO A 240 -2.92 -1.62 -15.37
N ARG A 241 -2.63 -0.36 -14.99
CA ARG A 241 -1.78 0.53 -15.81
C ARG A 241 -0.28 0.22 -15.76
N LEU A 242 0.19 -0.39 -14.66
CA LEU A 242 1.63 -0.58 -14.41
C LEU A 242 2.09 -1.98 -14.87
N PRO A 243 3.19 -2.08 -15.64
CA PRO A 243 3.64 -3.37 -16.19
C PRO A 243 4.03 -4.39 -15.12
N TRP A 244 4.58 -3.94 -13.99
CA TRP A 244 4.96 -4.85 -12.88
C TRP A 244 3.77 -5.55 -12.23
N THR A 245 2.56 -4.98 -12.34
CA THR A 245 1.32 -5.56 -11.79
C THR A 245 1.03 -6.91 -12.43
N TYR A 246 1.30 -7.07 -13.73
CA TYR A 246 0.95 -8.30 -14.46
C TYR A 246 1.72 -9.51 -13.97
N LYS A 247 3.00 -9.38 -13.65
CA LYS A 247 3.73 -10.48 -13.03
C LYS A 247 3.16 -10.85 -11.66
N HIS A 248 2.70 -9.89 -10.88
CA HIS A 248 2.06 -10.15 -9.59
C HIS A 248 0.71 -10.87 -9.77
N ILE A 249 -0.06 -10.48 -10.77
CA ILE A 249 -1.29 -11.16 -11.18
C ILE A 249 -0.98 -12.61 -11.58
N ALA A 250 -0.01 -12.81 -12.46
CA ALA A 250 0.40 -14.14 -12.92
C ALA A 250 0.81 -15.08 -11.78
N VAL A 251 1.55 -14.59 -10.79
CA VAL A 251 1.88 -15.40 -9.60
C VAL A 251 0.64 -15.75 -8.79
N THR A 252 -0.30 -14.82 -8.65
CA THR A 252 -1.58 -15.07 -7.97
C THR A 252 -2.39 -16.13 -8.70
N ASP A 253 -2.51 -16.00 -10.02
CA ASP A 253 -3.26 -16.92 -10.87
C ASP A 253 -2.63 -18.31 -10.92
N TYR A 254 -1.28 -18.39 -10.95
CA TYR A 254 -0.55 -19.64 -10.84
C TYR A 254 -0.87 -20.38 -9.54
N ILE A 255 -0.84 -19.67 -8.41
CA ILE A 255 -1.15 -20.27 -7.12
C ILE A 255 -2.62 -20.69 -7.05
N GLY A 256 -3.54 -19.88 -7.55
CA GLY A 256 -4.96 -20.21 -7.62
C GLY A 256 -5.22 -21.47 -8.47
N ALA A 257 -4.56 -21.57 -9.63
CA ALA A 257 -4.72 -22.70 -10.54
C ALA A 257 -4.03 -23.98 -10.06
N SER A 258 -2.82 -23.88 -9.48
CA SER A 258 -2.02 -25.04 -9.07
C SER A 258 -2.26 -25.48 -7.62
N GLY A 259 -2.74 -24.58 -6.76
CA GLY A 259 -2.89 -24.81 -5.32
C GLY A 259 -1.56 -24.98 -4.56
N GLN A 260 -0.44 -24.61 -5.17
CA GLN A 260 0.90 -24.81 -4.61
C GLN A 260 1.88 -23.71 -5.01
N VAL A 261 3.06 -23.71 -4.42
CA VAL A 261 4.18 -22.83 -4.76
C VAL A 261 5.41 -23.68 -5.10
N ASP A 262 6.19 -23.22 -6.06
CA ASP A 262 7.45 -23.84 -6.44
C ASP A 262 8.60 -22.86 -6.30
N ALA A 263 9.42 -23.06 -5.27
CA ALA A 263 10.56 -22.20 -4.96
C ALA A 263 11.64 -22.15 -6.06
N SER A 264 11.60 -23.05 -7.05
CA SER A 264 12.55 -23.06 -8.17
C SER A 264 12.21 -22.01 -9.24
N ILE A 265 10.94 -21.59 -9.34
CA ILE A 265 10.46 -20.68 -10.38
C ILE A 265 11.07 -19.28 -10.22
N ASP A 266 10.76 -18.60 -9.11
CA ASP A 266 11.23 -17.24 -8.90
C ASP A 266 11.18 -16.80 -7.42
N ILE A 267 11.56 -15.54 -7.19
CA ILE A 267 11.55 -14.93 -5.87
C ILE A 267 10.15 -14.84 -5.26
N TYR A 268 9.09 -14.70 -6.06
CA TYR A 268 7.73 -14.54 -5.58
C TYR A 268 7.15 -15.85 -5.05
N ASN A 269 7.53 -16.99 -5.62
CA ASN A 269 7.21 -18.31 -5.09
C ASN A 269 7.95 -18.62 -3.77
N ARG A 270 9.07 -17.93 -3.51
CA ARG A 270 9.80 -18.03 -2.24
C ARG A 270 9.23 -17.09 -1.15
N TRP A 271 8.49 -16.04 -1.54
CA TRP A 271 7.78 -15.11 -0.67
C TRP A 271 6.29 -15.03 -1.04
N PRO A 272 5.54 -16.15 -0.93
CA PRO A 272 4.22 -16.26 -1.55
C PRO A 272 3.08 -15.63 -0.73
N GLY A 273 3.32 -15.10 0.47
CA GLY A 273 2.26 -14.72 1.42
C GLY A 273 1.20 -13.79 0.86
N PHE A 274 1.58 -12.71 0.17
CA PHE A 274 0.64 -11.80 -0.49
C PHE A 274 -0.15 -12.49 -1.61
N PHE A 275 0.54 -13.25 -2.45
CA PHE A 275 -0.04 -13.90 -3.63
C PHE A 275 -1.00 -15.02 -3.24
N SER A 276 -0.59 -15.86 -2.28
CA SER A 276 -1.46 -16.94 -1.77
C SER A 276 -2.70 -16.40 -1.06
N ALA A 277 -2.56 -15.30 -0.30
CA ALA A 277 -3.71 -14.64 0.32
C ALA A 277 -4.67 -14.04 -0.72
N SER A 278 -4.13 -13.44 -1.78
CA SER A 278 -4.93 -12.87 -2.88
C SER A 278 -5.65 -13.96 -3.67
N ALA A 279 -4.96 -15.05 -4.05
CA ALA A 279 -5.56 -16.20 -4.71
C ALA A 279 -6.66 -16.84 -3.84
N PHE A 280 -6.35 -17.05 -2.54
CA PHE A 280 -7.30 -17.59 -1.58
C PHE A 280 -8.59 -16.75 -1.49
N LEU A 281 -8.45 -15.44 -1.34
CA LEU A 281 -9.60 -14.55 -1.22
C LEU A 281 -10.38 -14.46 -2.54
N GLY A 282 -9.70 -14.39 -3.68
CA GLY A 282 -10.32 -14.41 -5.01
C GLY A 282 -11.18 -15.64 -5.23
N ASP A 283 -10.63 -16.84 -4.96
CA ASP A 283 -11.34 -18.11 -5.05
C ASP A 283 -12.51 -18.20 -4.06
N ALA A 284 -12.28 -17.76 -2.81
CA ALA A 284 -13.30 -17.80 -1.76
C ALA A 284 -14.52 -16.94 -2.10
N VAL A 285 -14.30 -15.73 -2.63
CA VAL A 285 -15.41 -14.83 -2.99
C VAL A 285 -16.00 -15.10 -4.38
N GLY A 286 -15.45 -16.09 -5.11
CA GLY A 286 -15.90 -16.45 -6.45
C GLY A 286 -15.56 -15.41 -7.52
N TYR A 287 -14.47 -14.67 -7.35
CA TYR A 287 -13.92 -13.72 -8.31
C TYR A 287 -12.39 -13.80 -8.37
N PRO A 288 -11.85 -14.89 -8.98
CA PRO A 288 -10.40 -15.14 -9.01
C PRO A 288 -9.63 -14.23 -9.99
N ASP A 289 -10.32 -13.59 -10.97
CA ASP A 289 -9.69 -12.72 -11.97
C ASP A 289 -9.03 -11.51 -11.32
N ALA A 290 -7.70 -11.60 -11.10
CA ALA A 290 -6.94 -10.53 -10.47
C ALA A 290 -6.80 -9.28 -11.36
N ILE A 291 -6.91 -9.39 -12.70
CA ILE A 291 -6.91 -8.24 -13.61
C ILE A 291 -8.08 -7.32 -13.29
N GLY A 292 -9.26 -7.90 -13.04
CA GLY A 292 -10.48 -7.14 -12.79
C GLY A 292 -10.46 -6.29 -11.51
N TYR A 293 -9.62 -6.63 -10.50
CA TYR A 293 -9.58 -5.86 -9.25
C TYR A 293 -8.22 -5.24 -8.90
N ALA A 294 -7.14 -5.63 -9.56
CA ALA A 294 -5.79 -5.16 -9.21
C ALA A 294 -5.64 -3.63 -9.32
N SER A 295 -6.35 -2.98 -10.24
CA SER A 295 -6.34 -1.51 -10.36
C SER A 295 -6.87 -0.80 -9.12
N LEU A 296 -7.78 -1.42 -8.34
CA LEU A 296 -8.34 -0.86 -7.11
C LEU A 296 -7.33 -0.84 -5.95
N ALA A 297 -6.23 -1.60 -6.05
CA ALA A 297 -5.22 -1.68 -5.02
C ALA A 297 -4.57 -0.32 -4.74
N GLU A 298 -4.31 0.48 -5.78
CA GLU A 298 -3.68 1.80 -5.65
C GLU A 298 -4.48 2.72 -4.72
N PHE A 299 -5.78 2.80 -4.93
CA PHE A 299 -6.68 3.58 -4.09
C PHE A 299 -6.80 2.97 -2.68
N SER A 300 -7.00 1.66 -2.58
CA SER A 300 -7.21 0.96 -1.32
C SER A 300 -6.01 1.11 -0.38
N PHE A 301 -4.79 0.88 -0.88
CA PHE A 301 -3.57 1.06 -0.10
C PHE A 301 -3.26 2.53 0.20
N ALA A 302 -3.64 3.48 -0.67
CA ALA A 302 -3.50 4.90 -0.39
C ALA A 302 -4.41 5.34 0.76
N VAL A 303 -5.68 4.96 0.74
CA VAL A 303 -6.64 5.24 1.82
C VAL A 303 -6.16 4.63 3.14
N LEU A 304 -5.75 3.36 3.10
CA LEU A 304 -5.27 2.65 4.29
C LEU A 304 -3.98 3.26 4.83
N GLY A 305 -3.06 3.67 3.96
CA GLY A 305 -1.82 4.36 4.33
C GLY A 305 -2.08 5.71 4.99
N VAL A 306 -2.97 6.53 4.43
CA VAL A 306 -3.38 7.82 5.03
C VAL A 306 -4.06 7.62 6.38
N ALA A 307 -4.94 6.62 6.49
CA ALA A 307 -5.60 6.26 7.74
C ALA A 307 -4.60 5.78 8.81
N LEU A 308 -3.61 4.97 8.42
CA LEU A 308 -2.52 4.51 9.29
C LEU A 308 -1.68 5.67 9.80
N VAL A 309 -1.27 6.58 8.92
CA VAL A 309 -0.51 7.78 9.33
C VAL A 309 -1.33 8.63 10.29
N LEU A 310 -2.62 8.85 10.01
CA LEU A 310 -3.52 9.57 10.92
C LEU A 310 -3.62 8.89 12.30
N ALA A 311 -3.76 7.56 12.36
CA ALA A 311 -3.81 6.79 13.60
C ALA A 311 -2.47 6.84 14.36
N ILE A 312 -1.34 6.72 13.66
CA ILE A 312 0.00 6.86 14.24
C ILE A 312 0.17 8.24 14.87
N VAL A 313 -0.23 9.29 14.17
CA VAL A 313 -0.08 10.67 14.68
C VAL A 313 -1.03 10.94 15.84
N ARG A 314 -2.23 10.35 15.86
CA ARG A 314 -3.12 10.38 17.04
C ARG A 314 -2.50 9.71 18.26
N ALA A 315 -1.72 8.65 18.06
CA ALA A 315 -0.97 8.05 19.15
C ALA A 315 0.21 8.93 19.60
N LEU A 316 0.73 9.83 18.78
CA LEU A 316 1.85 10.73 19.10
C LEU A 316 1.42 12.08 19.65
N SER A 317 0.31 12.65 19.22
CA SER A 317 -0.13 14.00 19.55
C SER A 317 -1.64 14.10 19.64
N SER A 318 -2.14 14.82 20.65
CA SER A 318 -3.57 15.17 20.80
C SER A 318 -3.99 16.35 19.91
N ASN A 319 -3.02 17.08 19.33
CA ASN A 319 -3.29 18.24 18.50
C ASN A 319 -3.86 17.83 17.14
N ARG A 320 -5.15 18.07 16.92
CA ARG A 320 -5.86 17.73 15.69
C ARG A 320 -5.23 18.33 14.44
N ARG A 321 -4.62 19.53 14.53
CA ARG A 321 -3.95 20.15 13.36
C ARG A 321 -2.72 19.35 12.94
N ILE A 322 -1.92 18.90 13.91
CA ILE A 322 -0.77 18.03 13.64
C ILE A 322 -1.24 16.74 12.98
N GLN A 323 -2.30 16.11 13.53
CA GLN A 323 -2.83 14.84 13.03
C GLN A 323 -3.24 14.92 11.56
N TRP A 324 -4.11 15.86 11.22
CA TRP A 324 -4.64 16.00 9.87
C TRP A 324 -3.64 16.61 8.88
N THR A 325 -2.77 17.51 9.32
CA THR A 325 -1.69 18.02 8.46
C THR A 325 -0.71 16.93 8.07
N ALA A 326 -0.29 16.07 9.01
CA ALA A 326 0.60 14.95 8.69
C ALA A 326 -0.04 13.96 7.70
N ALA A 327 -1.33 13.63 7.89
CA ALA A 327 -2.07 12.78 6.98
C ALA A 327 -2.16 13.39 5.56
N LEU A 328 -2.42 14.70 5.46
CA LEU A 328 -2.48 15.41 4.17
C LEU A 328 -1.12 15.49 3.50
N VAL A 329 -0.06 15.81 4.26
CA VAL A 329 1.31 15.80 3.74
C VAL A 329 1.67 14.42 3.19
N PHE A 330 1.39 13.35 3.92
CA PHE A 330 1.63 11.99 3.44
C PHE A 330 0.87 11.70 2.14
N ALA A 331 -0.43 12.06 2.06
CA ALA A 331 -1.23 11.85 0.86
C ALA A 331 -0.68 12.61 -0.36
N LEU A 332 -0.17 13.85 -0.15
CA LEU A 332 0.34 14.72 -1.21
C LEU A 332 1.82 14.51 -1.55
N THR A 333 2.49 13.57 -0.90
CA THR A 333 3.93 13.32 -1.13
C THR A 333 4.27 11.86 -1.39
N ASN A 334 3.30 10.94 -1.31
CA ASN A 334 3.50 9.52 -1.62
C ASN A 334 3.40 9.25 -3.14
N TRP A 335 4.37 9.76 -3.89
CA TRP A 335 4.39 9.74 -5.36
C TRP A 335 5.08 8.53 -5.98
N VAL A 336 5.75 7.69 -5.18
CA VAL A 336 6.64 6.61 -5.68
C VAL A 336 5.93 5.41 -6.28
N ASN A 337 4.61 5.46 -6.46
CA ASN A 337 3.79 4.42 -7.09
C ASN A 337 4.01 3.01 -6.49
N GLN A 338 4.18 2.91 -5.16
CA GLN A 338 4.40 1.64 -4.46
C GLN A 338 3.13 1.12 -3.77
N ASN A 339 2.00 1.71 -4.09
CA ASN A 339 0.66 1.35 -3.58
C ASN A 339 -0.16 0.51 -4.58
N TYR A 340 0.45 0.03 -5.67
CA TYR A 340 -0.22 -0.84 -6.63
C TYR A 340 -0.39 -2.27 -6.07
N TYR A 341 -1.03 -3.16 -6.82
CA TYR A 341 -1.23 -4.57 -6.46
C TYR A 341 0.11 -5.28 -6.34
N SER A 342 0.66 -5.29 -5.13
CA SER A 342 2.03 -5.78 -4.88
C SER A 342 2.25 -6.25 -3.45
N PRO A 343 3.15 -7.20 -3.23
CA PRO A 343 3.58 -7.64 -1.91
C PRO A 343 4.22 -6.51 -1.10
N GLN A 344 4.80 -5.51 -1.78
CA GLN A 344 5.36 -4.32 -1.15
C GLN A 344 4.28 -3.47 -0.47
N ALA A 345 3.19 -3.15 -1.14
CA ALA A 345 2.10 -2.34 -0.60
C ALA A 345 1.44 -3.03 0.60
N PHE A 346 1.22 -4.34 0.50
CA PHE A 346 0.70 -5.16 1.58
C PHE A 346 1.64 -5.14 2.81
N SER A 347 2.91 -5.49 2.62
CA SER A 347 3.89 -5.55 3.73
C SER A 347 4.19 -4.19 4.32
N TYR A 348 4.14 -3.11 3.53
CA TYR A 348 4.25 -1.74 4.04
C TYR A 348 3.09 -1.38 4.98
N THR A 349 1.88 -1.84 4.65
CA THR A 349 0.71 -1.73 5.53
C THR A 349 0.93 -2.46 6.87
N LEU A 350 1.51 -3.67 6.84
CA LEU A 350 1.89 -4.42 8.05
C LEU A 350 2.92 -3.66 8.87
N TYR A 351 3.97 -3.10 8.24
CA TYR A 351 5.00 -2.29 8.89
C TYR A 351 4.41 -1.07 9.61
N LEU A 352 3.57 -0.29 8.94
CA LEU A 352 2.92 0.87 9.57
C LEU A 352 2.01 0.45 10.73
N THR A 353 1.34 -0.71 10.61
CA THR A 353 0.52 -1.26 11.69
C THR A 353 1.38 -1.71 12.88
N MET A 354 2.54 -2.33 12.63
CA MET A 354 3.50 -2.65 13.68
C MET A 354 4.00 -1.39 14.42
N CYS A 355 4.28 -0.32 13.67
CA CYS A 355 4.63 0.97 14.27
C CYS A 355 3.49 1.55 15.10
N LEU A 356 2.25 1.47 14.62
CA LEU A 356 1.06 1.90 15.35
C LEU A 356 0.89 1.12 16.66
N ILE A 357 1.06 -0.19 16.64
CA ILE A 357 1.00 -1.07 17.82
C ILE A 357 2.09 -0.69 18.81
N ALA A 358 3.34 -0.56 18.36
CA ALA A 358 4.48 -0.21 19.21
C ALA A 358 4.28 1.17 19.87
N LEU A 359 3.82 2.16 19.11
CA LEU A 359 3.56 3.51 19.61
C LEU A 359 2.31 3.60 20.51
N THR A 360 1.35 2.70 20.36
CA THR A 360 0.12 2.72 21.17
C THR A 360 0.28 1.94 22.47
N PHE A 361 0.81 0.72 22.40
CA PHE A 361 0.75 -0.24 23.51
C PHE A 361 2.10 -0.54 24.17
N LEU A 362 3.21 -0.33 23.46
CA LEU A 362 4.52 -0.83 23.87
C LEU A 362 5.50 0.27 24.32
N ARG A 363 5.06 1.50 24.48
CA ARG A 363 5.94 2.58 24.96
C ARG A 363 6.49 2.27 26.35
N GLY A 364 7.78 2.52 26.53
CA GLY A 364 8.50 2.26 27.75
C GLY A 364 9.35 3.44 28.24
N THR A 365 10.00 3.22 29.36
CA THR A 365 11.06 4.11 29.86
C THR A 365 12.38 3.71 29.22
N PRO A 366 13.09 4.62 28.53
CA PRO A 366 14.38 4.33 27.92
C PRO A 366 15.43 3.84 28.92
N ALA A 367 16.47 3.20 28.42
CA ALA A 367 17.61 2.79 29.20
C ALA A 367 18.30 4.00 29.84
N ARG A 368 18.99 3.81 30.99
CA ARG A 368 19.65 4.90 31.74
C ARG A 368 20.59 5.74 30.88
N PHE A 369 21.35 5.10 29.99
CA PHE A 369 22.24 5.82 29.08
C PHE A 369 21.51 6.66 28.05
N ALA A 370 20.35 6.17 27.53
CA ALA A 370 19.51 6.93 26.61
C ALA A 370 18.87 8.13 27.32
N VAL A 371 18.42 7.95 28.55
CA VAL A 371 17.93 9.06 29.40
C VAL A 371 19.03 10.09 29.64
N ALA A 372 20.24 9.66 29.98
CA ALA A 372 21.36 10.57 30.18
C ALA A 372 21.70 11.37 28.91
N TRP A 373 21.54 10.74 27.75
CA TRP A 373 21.77 11.41 26.49
C TRP A 373 20.61 12.40 26.16
N GLU A 374 19.38 12.02 26.43
CA GLU A 374 18.21 12.92 26.35
C GLU A 374 18.39 14.15 27.26
N GLU A 375 18.84 13.94 28.50
CA GLU A 375 19.13 15.02 29.46
C GLU A 375 20.24 15.93 28.98
N LYS A 376 21.34 15.39 28.42
CA LYS A 376 22.43 16.19 27.85
C LYS A 376 21.94 17.07 26.70
N LEU A 377 21.05 16.57 25.88
CA LEU A 377 20.40 17.33 24.82
C LEU A 377 19.42 18.38 25.36
N SER A 378 18.76 18.11 26.49
CA SER A 378 17.81 19.03 27.14
C SER A 378 18.45 20.09 27.99
N ARG A 379 19.50 19.78 28.76
CA ARG A 379 20.22 20.74 29.67
C ARG A 379 20.73 21.97 28.95
N ARG A 380 21.21 21.87 27.74
CA ARG A 380 21.63 23.03 26.94
C ARG A 380 20.48 23.96 26.54
N ARG A 381 19.23 23.63 26.90
CA ARG A 381 17.98 24.28 26.40
C ARG A 381 16.95 24.57 27.48
N ALA A 382 17.09 23.99 28.68
CA ALA A 382 16.13 24.15 29.80
C ALA A 382 15.91 25.62 30.22
N GLU A 383 16.94 26.46 30.03
CA GLU A 383 16.84 27.90 30.30
C GLU A 383 15.89 28.66 29.37
N ARG A 384 15.56 28.06 28.22
CA ARG A 384 14.61 28.65 27.23
C ARG A 384 13.22 28.00 27.20
N ALA A 385 13.02 26.87 27.86
CA ALA A 385 11.83 26.05 27.79
C ALA A 385 10.86 26.19 28.96
N ALA A 386 11.13 27.06 29.93
CA ALA A 386 10.32 27.28 31.12
C ALA A 386 8.86 27.72 30.88
N THR A 387 8.45 27.90 29.63
CA THR A 387 7.11 28.31 29.22
C THR A 387 6.34 27.30 28.33
N ALA A 388 6.92 26.13 28.07
CA ALA A 388 6.21 25.09 27.28
C ALA A 388 5.37 24.23 28.25
N GLN A 389 4.08 24.56 28.35
CA GLN A 389 3.11 23.71 29.01
C GLN A 389 2.99 22.36 28.31
N ASP A 390 3.00 21.31 29.12
CA ASP A 390 2.76 19.92 28.75
C ASP A 390 1.64 19.76 27.70
N GLU A 391 2.00 19.39 26.48
CA GLU A 391 1.04 18.62 25.69
C GLU A 391 0.83 17.32 26.45
N ALA A 392 -0.41 17.10 26.92
CA ALA A 392 -0.77 15.93 27.71
C ALA A 392 -0.24 14.66 26.99
N GLN A 393 0.75 14.03 27.60
CA GLN A 393 1.27 12.77 27.09
C GLN A 393 0.11 11.76 27.06
N PRO A 394 -0.08 11.04 25.95
CA PRO A 394 -1.09 9.98 25.91
C PRO A 394 -0.89 9.06 27.11
N ARG A 395 -1.96 8.78 27.85
CA ARG A 395 -1.93 7.95 29.06
C ARG A 395 -1.35 6.58 28.73
N PRO A 396 -0.47 6.01 29.57
CA PRO A 396 0.02 4.65 29.36
C PRO A 396 -1.16 3.68 29.40
N PHE A 397 -1.27 2.81 28.40
CA PHE A 397 -2.29 1.76 28.36
C PHE A 397 -2.06 0.74 29.49
N ALA A 398 -3.14 0.07 29.88
CA ALA A 398 -3.10 -0.95 30.93
C ALA A 398 -2.05 -2.03 30.58
N GLN A 399 -1.23 -2.42 31.56
CA GLN A 399 -0.19 -3.44 31.41
C GLN A 399 -0.71 -4.78 30.86
N THR A 400 -2.00 -5.06 31.04
CA THR A 400 -2.71 -6.25 30.54
C THR A 400 -2.72 -6.37 29.01
N LEU A 401 -2.51 -5.29 28.26
CA LEU A 401 -2.52 -5.31 26.79
C LEU A 401 -1.13 -5.45 26.16
N VAL A 402 -0.06 -5.44 26.95
CA VAL A 402 1.31 -5.54 26.42
C VAL A 402 1.57 -6.90 25.75
N LEU A 403 1.23 -8.01 26.40
CA LEU A 403 1.46 -9.34 25.84
C LEU A 403 0.64 -9.59 24.56
N PRO A 404 -0.67 -9.32 24.50
CA PRO A 404 -1.44 -9.40 23.26
C PRO A 404 -0.84 -8.52 22.13
N ALA A 405 -0.41 -7.29 22.43
CA ALA A 405 0.19 -6.41 21.46
C ALA A 405 1.51 -6.96 20.89
N VAL A 406 2.35 -7.57 21.74
CA VAL A 406 3.60 -8.23 21.31
C VAL A 406 3.28 -9.46 20.43
N ILE A 407 2.31 -10.27 20.80
CA ILE A 407 1.90 -11.43 19.99
C ILE A 407 1.46 -10.96 18.60
N VAL A 408 0.60 -9.95 18.53
CA VAL A 408 0.13 -9.40 17.25
C VAL A 408 1.33 -8.84 16.46
N LEU A 409 2.23 -8.10 17.10
CA LEU A 409 3.43 -7.56 16.46
C LEU A 409 4.28 -8.67 15.82
N LEU A 410 4.50 -9.78 16.52
CA LEU A 410 5.27 -10.93 16.02
C LEU A 410 4.54 -11.67 14.90
N VAL A 411 3.22 -11.81 14.99
CA VAL A 411 2.39 -12.39 13.93
C VAL A 411 2.47 -11.54 12.66
N LEU A 412 2.35 -10.21 12.76
CA LEU A 412 2.47 -9.32 11.61
C LEU A 412 3.87 -9.38 10.99
N GLN A 413 4.93 -9.51 11.80
CA GLN A 413 6.28 -9.72 11.29
C GLN A 413 6.39 -11.08 10.57
N ALA A 414 5.84 -12.17 11.12
CA ALA A 414 5.84 -13.48 10.49
C ALA A 414 5.12 -13.46 9.14
N VAL A 415 3.96 -12.81 9.07
CA VAL A 415 3.23 -12.60 7.79
C VAL A 415 4.07 -11.76 6.81
N SER A 416 4.72 -10.71 7.30
CA SER A 416 5.56 -9.84 6.47
C SER A 416 6.77 -10.56 5.89
N VAL A 417 7.46 -11.42 6.68
CA VAL A 417 8.63 -12.19 6.21
C VAL A 417 8.27 -13.22 5.14
N ALA A 418 7.06 -13.77 5.18
CA ALA A 418 6.58 -14.69 4.15
C ALA A 418 5.98 -13.98 2.93
N SER A 419 5.72 -12.67 3.02
CA SER A 419 5.05 -11.90 1.96
C SER A 419 6.00 -11.02 1.14
N HIS A 420 7.10 -10.53 1.71
CA HIS A 420 7.99 -9.60 1.01
C HIS A 420 9.45 -9.71 1.45
N GLN A 421 10.33 -9.68 0.46
CA GLN A 421 11.76 -9.92 0.66
C GLN A 421 12.55 -8.74 1.26
N LEU A 422 11.97 -7.54 1.41
CA LEU A 422 12.68 -6.36 1.91
C LEU A 422 12.07 -5.76 3.18
N THR A 423 10.73 -5.65 3.23
CA THR A 423 10.01 -4.95 4.31
C THR A 423 10.34 -5.47 5.73
N PRO A 424 10.48 -6.80 5.97
CA PRO A 424 10.79 -7.29 7.32
C PRO A 424 12.13 -6.79 7.87
N TYR A 425 13.12 -6.60 7.00
CA TYR A 425 14.44 -6.07 7.40
C TYR A 425 14.37 -4.58 7.68
N LEU A 426 13.65 -3.81 6.85
CA LEU A 426 13.43 -2.39 7.10
C LEU A 426 12.61 -2.17 8.39
N ALA A 427 11.61 -3.01 8.65
CA ALA A 427 10.85 -2.99 9.90
C ALA A 427 11.74 -3.32 11.11
N SER A 428 12.58 -4.34 10.98
CA SER A 428 13.55 -4.70 12.02
C SER A 428 14.56 -3.58 12.27
N LEU A 429 15.12 -3.00 11.22
CA LEU A 429 16.04 -1.88 11.28
C LEU A 429 15.41 -0.66 11.98
N ALA A 430 14.14 -0.37 11.69
CA ALA A 430 13.41 0.72 12.30
C ALA A 430 13.05 0.47 13.78
N LEU A 431 12.57 -0.73 14.12
CA LEU A 431 12.02 -1.02 15.45
C LEU A 431 13.05 -1.58 16.44
N LEU A 432 14.01 -2.41 16.00
CA LEU A 432 14.99 -3.06 16.88
C LEU A 432 15.74 -2.08 17.81
N PRO A 433 16.34 -0.97 17.34
CA PRO A 433 17.03 -0.04 18.23
C PRO A 433 16.10 0.59 19.27
N LEU A 434 14.84 0.90 18.89
CA LEU A 434 13.86 1.47 19.81
C LEU A 434 13.49 0.49 20.94
N PHE A 435 13.43 -0.81 20.64
CA PHE A 435 13.24 -1.85 21.66
C PHE A 435 14.51 -2.02 22.53
N VAL A 436 15.68 -2.14 21.93
CA VAL A 436 16.94 -2.35 22.64
C VAL A 436 17.23 -1.18 23.60
N PHE A 437 17.01 0.05 23.14
CA PHE A 437 17.21 1.25 23.95
C PHE A 437 16.04 1.51 24.93
N GLY A 438 14.98 0.68 24.89
CA GLY A 438 13.89 0.69 25.84
C GLY A 438 12.82 1.74 25.61
N TYR A 439 12.82 2.42 24.46
CA TYR A 439 11.70 3.27 24.04
C TYR A 439 10.42 2.45 23.86
N PHE A 440 10.57 1.18 23.46
CA PHE A 440 9.50 0.18 23.45
C PHE A 440 9.84 -0.98 24.39
N ARG A 441 8.79 -1.67 24.88
CA ARG A 441 8.89 -2.80 25.79
C ARG A 441 7.95 -3.93 25.38
N PRO A 442 8.29 -5.18 25.64
CA PRO A 442 9.53 -5.67 26.25
C PRO A 442 10.73 -5.59 25.29
N ARG A 443 11.94 -5.36 25.82
CA ARG A 443 13.16 -5.17 25.00
C ARG A 443 13.50 -6.35 24.09
N TRP A 444 13.15 -7.56 24.52
CA TRP A 444 13.42 -8.79 23.74
C TRP A 444 12.59 -8.87 22.45
N ALA A 445 11.46 -8.15 22.33
CA ALA A 445 10.62 -8.20 21.15
C ALA A 445 11.37 -7.70 19.89
N GLY A 446 12.20 -6.66 20.01
CA GLY A 446 12.99 -6.17 18.88
C GLY A 446 13.96 -7.21 18.29
N PRO A 447 14.85 -7.83 19.11
CA PRO A 447 15.66 -8.95 18.65
C PRO A 447 14.85 -10.10 18.01
N VAL A 448 13.70 -10.47 18.56
CA VAL A 448 12.85 -11.53 17.99
C VAL A 448 12.32 -11.14 16.60
N LEU A 449 11.93 -9.87 16.39
CA LEU A 449 11.54 -9.39 15.05
C LEU A 449 12.66 -9.59 14.03
N ALA A 450 13.89 -9.23 14.40
CA ALA A 450 15.06 -9.40 13.54
C ALA A 450 15.39 -10.88 13.30
N VAL A 451 15.32 -11.71 14.34
CA VAL A 451 15.57 -13.16 14.23
C VAL A 451 14.56 -13.80 13.28
N LEU A 452 13.26 -13.47 13.37
CA LEU A 452 12.24 -13.99 12.43
C LEU A 452 12.59 -13.64 10.98
N ALA A 453 13.05 -12.42 10.71
CA ALA A 453 13.45 -12.03 9.37
C ALA A 453 14.67 -12.82 8.87
N VAL A 454 15.69 -13.00 9.72
CA VAL A 454 16.89 -13.75 9.37
C VAL A 454 16.60 -15.24 9.18
N LEU A 455 15.80 -15.85 10.05
CA LEU A 455 15.46 -17.29 9.96
C LEU A 455 14.74 -17.62 8.66
N TYR A 456 13.89 -16.73 8.17
CA TYR A 456 13.21 -16.93 6.88
C TYR A 456 14.15 -16.72 5.68
N LEU A 457 15.16 -15.85 5.83
CA LEU A 457 16.16 -15.63 4.78
C LEU A 457 17.10 -16.82 4.62
N LEU A 458 17.52 -17.47 5.70
CA LEU A 458 18.55 -18.50 5.68
C LEU A 458 18.33 -19.58 4.59
N PRO A 459 17.15 -20.22 4.45
CA PRO A 459 16.92 -21.21 3.41
C PRO A 459 16.86 -20.60 2.00
N ASN A 460 16.74 -19.29 1.87
CA ASN A 460 16.65 -18.56 0.61
C ASN A 460 17.95 -17.82 0.25
N LEU A 461 18.98 -17.91 1.10
CA LEU A 461 20.19 -17.10 1.03
C LEU A 461 20.96 -17.32 -0.27
N ASP A 462 21.15 -18.59 -0.67
CA ASP A 462 21.90 -18.95 -1.87
C ASP A 462 21.24 -18.39 -3.14
N PHE A 463 19.93 -18.48 -3.20
CA PHE A 463 19.15 -17.91 -4.31
C PHE A 463 19.28 -16.37 -4.37
N VAL A 464 19.14 -15.70 -3.22
CA VAL A 464 19.23 -14.23 -3.16
C VAL A 464 20.66 -13.77 -3.48
N ALA A 465 21.68 -14.44 -2.91
CA ALA A 465 23.08 -14.13 -3.15
C ALA A 465 23.48 -14.34 -4.61
N GLY A 466 23.08 -15.48 -5.20
CA GLY A 466 23.45 -15.83 -6.56
C GLY A 466 22.78 -14.93 -7.62
N LYS A 467 21.52 -14.56 -7.40
CA LYS A 467 20.74 -13.82 -8.39
C LYS A 467 20.82 -12.29 -8.26
N TYR A 468 20.92 -11.78 -7.03
CA TYR A 468 20.82 -10.33 -6.75
C TYR A 468 22.09 -9.74 -6.13
N GLY A 469 23.05 -10.56 -5.71
CA GLY A 469 24.17 -10.14 -4.88
C GLY A 469 23.72 -9.75 -3.47
N LEU A 470 24.53 -10.01 -2.43
CA LEU A 470 24.08 -9.73 -1.04
C LEU A 470 24.52 -8.37 -0.53
N PHE A 471 25.73 -7.93 -0.81
CA PHE A 471 26.28 -6.73 -0.21
C PHE A 471 27.09 -5.91 -1.20
N GLY A 472 26.50 -4.87 -1.73
CA GLY A 472 27.22 -3.84 -2.47
C GLY A 472 27.38 -2.61 -1.57
N PHE A 473 28.37 -2.58 -0.68
CA PHE A 473 28.60 -1.50 0.30
C PHE A 473 28.97 -0.14 -0.31
N ASP A 474 28.45 0.18 -1.49
CA ASP A 474 28.67 1.44 -2.17
C ASP A 474 27.42 2.33 -2.06
N PHE A 475 27.40 3.15 -1.00
CA PHE A 475 26.29 4.06 -0.71
C PHE A 475 26.00 5.01 -1.89
N LEU A 476 27.05 5.58 -2.50
CA LEU A 476 26.87 6.55 -3.58
C LEU A 476 26.28 5.88 -4.83
N LYS A 477 26.76 4.71 -5.18
CA LYS A 477 26.24 3.91 -6.31
C LYS A 477 24.81 3.47 -6.03
N ASN A 478 24.49 3.01 -4.81
CA ASN A 478 23.15 2.58 -4.43
C ASN A 478 22.14 3.74 -4.38
N ALA A 479 22.60 4.96 -4.11
CA ALA A 479 21.79 6.16 -4.07
C ALA A 479 21.64 6.84 -5.43
N SER A 480 22.64 6.70 -6.32
CA SER A 480 22.73 7.43 -7.59
C SER A 480 22.13 6.73 -8.79
N TYR A 481 21.46 5.60 -8.60
CA TYR A 481 20.82 4.88 -9.71
C TYR A 481 19.92 5.81 -10.53
N GLU A 482 20.26 5.99 -11.78
CA GLU A 482 19.42 6.59 -12.80
C GLU A 482 18.84 5.45 -13.66
N PRO A 483 17.51 5.44 -13.90
CA PRO A 483 16.95 4.52 -14.87
C PRO A 483 17.67 4.72 -16.22
N PRO A 484 17.99 3.65 -16.94
CA PRO A 484 18.74 3.75 -18.21
C PRO A 484 18.03 4.58 -19.29
N ASP A 485 16.77 4.92 -19.10
CA ASP A 485 15.95 5.56 -20.12
C ASP A 485 15.49 6.93 -19.64
N GLY A 486 15.74 7.94 -20.45
CA GLY A 486 15.39 9.33 -20.20
C GLY A 486 13.96 9.51 -19.70
N GLY A 487 13.83 9.91 -18.44
CA GLY A 487 12.57 10.38 -17.89
C GLY A 487 12.14 11.70 -18.57
N PRO A 488 10.96 12.26 -18.23
CA PRO A 488 10.52 13.52 -18.78
C PRO A 488 11.62 14.58 -18.63
N THR A 489 12.03 15.18 -19.75
CA THR A 489 13.05 16.22 -19.78
C THR A 489 12.43 17.58 -19.44
N GLY A 490 13.22 18.48 -18.86
CA GLY A 490 12.78 19.83 -18.56
C GLY A 490 12.22 20.02 -17.13
N LEU A 491 11.46 21.10 -16.94
CA LEU A 491 10.99 21.52 -15.61
C LEU A 491 10.03 20.50 -14.97
N LEU A 492 9.18 19.87 -15.76
CA LEU A 492 8.24 18.85 -15.29
C LEU A 492 8.95 17.60 -14.78
N GLY A 493 10.05 17.19 -15.43
CA GLY A 493 10.85 16.04 -15.02
C GLY A 493 11.51 16.19 -13.64
N ARG A 494 11.68 17.43 -13.15
CA ARG A 494 12.24 17.73 -11.83
C ARG A 494 11.21 17.79 -10.70
N ALA A 495 9.93 17.65 -11.00
CA ALA A 495 8.86 17.72 -10.00
C ALA A 495 9.00 16.66 -8.88
N PRO A 496 9.34 15.37 -9.16
CA PRO A 496 9.56 14.36 -8.12
C PRO A 496 10.69 14.73 -7.17
N GLU A 497 11.78 15.25 -7.70
CA GLU A 497 12.94 15.69 -6.94
C GLU A 497 12.61 16.89 -6.06
N ALA A 498 11.97 17.90 -6.63
CA ALA A 498 11.51 19.09 -5.90
C ALA A 498 10.54 18.72 -4.76
N LEU A 499 9.60 17.81 -5.01
CA LEU A 499 8.66 17.32 -4.00
C LEU A 499 9.39 16.58 -2.87
N SER A 500 10.35 15.73 -3.21
CA SER A 500 11.15 14.97 -2.25
C SER A 500 12.04 15.86 -1.39
N ILE A 501 12.67 16.87 -1.98
CA ILE A 501 13.45 17.89 -1.26
C ILE A 501 12.54 18.70 -0.34
N LEU A 502 11.39 19.14 -0.83
CA LEU A 502 10.44 19.93 -0.04
C LEU A 502 10.01 19.21 1.23
N ILE A 503 9.56 17.96 1.11
CA ILE A 503 9.16 17.18 2.29
C ILE A 503 10.34 16.89 3.22
N GLY A 504 11.52 16.61 2.70
CA GLY A 504 12.73 16.42 3.48
C GLY A 504 13.10 17.65 4.33
N VAL A 505 13.13 18.82 3.71
CA VAL A 505 13.43 20.09 4.40
C VAL A 505 12.39 20.43 5.46
N LEU A 506 11.10 20.30 5.13
CA LEU A 506 10.03 20.57 6.11
C LEU A 506 10.01 19.55 7.25
N GLY A 507 10.25 18.28 6.95
CA GLY A 507 10.32 17.21 7.96
C GLY A 507 11.46 17.42 8.93
N VAL A 508 12.68 17.63 8.43
CA VAL A 508 13.87 17.92 9.26
C VAL A 508 13.70 19.21 10.04
N GLY A 509 13.21 20.27 9.42
CA GLY A 509 12.89 21.53 10.10
C GLY A 509 11.93 21.34 11.26
N GLY A 510 10.94 20.47 11.10
CA GLY A 510 10.01 20.10 12.18
C GLY A 510 10.65 19.31 13.30
N PHE A 511 11.55 18.36 12.99
CA PHE A 511 12.32 17.66 14.03
C PHE A 511 13.18 18.62 14.84
N VAL A 512 13.88 19.53 14.17
CA VAL A 512 14.66 20.57 14.85
C VAL A 512 13.77 21.44 15.74
N ARG A 513 12.63 21.91 15.22
CA ARG A 513 11.68 22.73 15.99
C ARG A 513 11.14 21.99 17.22
N ASN A 514 10.71 20.73 17.05
CA ASN A 514 10.16 19.93 18.14
C ASN A 514 11.23 19.60 19.19
N LEU A 515 12.47 19.35 18.76
CA LEU A 515 13.63 19.18 19.62
C LEU A 515 13.94 20.47 20.41
N LEU A 516 13.90 21.64 19.75
CA LEU A 516 14.11 22.95 20.39
C LEU A 516 13.03 23.28 21.44
N ARG A 517 11.88 22.63 21.40
CA ARG A 517 10.78 22.77 22.36
C ARG A 517 10.87 21.81 23.55
N GLY A 518 11.91 21.00 23.63
CA GLY A 518 12.11 20.07 24.73
C GLY A 518 11.45 18.69 24.54
N ASN A 519 10.73 18.43 23.43
CA ASN A 519 10.12 17.13 23.14
C ASN A 519 11.18 16.12 22.62
N VAL A 520 12.29 15.98 23.38
CA VAL A 520 13.49 15.26 22.95
C VAL A 520 13.18 13.80 22.64
N ARG A 521 12.50 13.09 23.55
CA ARG A 521 12.19 11.66 23.41
C ARG A 521 11.34 11.37 22.17
N GLN A 522 10.29 12.14 21.98
CA GLN A 522 9.39 11.97 20.85
C GLN A 522 10.10 12.26 19.53
N THR A 523 10.94 13.32 19.52
CA THR A 523 11.74 13.66 18.34
C THR A 523 12.74 12.57 17.99
N ILE A 524 13.44 12.00 18.97
CA ILE A 524 14.41 10.90 18.74
C ILE A 524 13.69 9.69 18.11
N MET A 525 12.56 9.26 18.67
CA MET A 525 11.81 8.12 18.14
C MET A 525 11.39 8.34 16.69
N VAL A 526 10.77 9.49 16.39
CA VAL A 526 10.24 9.77 15.05
C VAL A 526 11.35 10.04 14.05
N ALA A 527 12.40 10.79 14.44
CA ALA A 527 13.54 11.02 13.58
C ALA A 527 14.31 9.73 13.28
N TRP A 528 14.46 8.83 14.28
CA TRP A 528 15.05 7.51 14.03
C TRP A 528 14.25 6.72 12.99
N LEU A 529 12.92 6.66 13.13
CA LEU A 529 12.05 5.97 12.17
C LEU A 529 12.14 6.56 10.76
N ALA A 530 12.41 7.87 10.63
CA ALA A 530 12.65 8.53 9.34
C ALA A 530 14.03 8.20 8.74
N VAL A 531 15.06 8.07 9.59
CA VAL A 531 16.45 7.90 9.16
C VAL A 531 16.83 6.42 8.99
N ALA A 532 16.21 5.51 9.76
CA ALA A 532 16.53 4.09 9.73
C ALA A 532 16.52 3.47 8.32
N PRO A 533 15.58 3.79 7.41
CA PRO A 533 15.60 3.24 6.06
C PRO A 533 16.83 3.62 5.23
N LEU A 534 17.50 4.76 5.53
CA LEU A 534 18.72 5.18 4.82
C LEU A 534 19.87 4.17 4.97
N PHE A 535 19.93 3.45 6.08
CA PHE A 535 20.95 2.43 6.31
C PHE A 535 20.86 1.27 5.31
N TRP A 536 19.70 1.09 4.65
CA TRP A 536 19.58 0.09 3.59
C TRP A 536 20.47 0.42 2.38
N LEU A 537 20.67 1.69 2.06
CA LEU A 537 21.58 2.12 0.98
C LEU A 537 23.03 1.72 1.20
N LEU A 538 23.43 1.42 2.45
CA LEU A 538 24.74 0.87 2.76
C LEU A 538 24.84 -0.63 2.40
N ILE A 539 23.71 -1.31 2.19
CA ILE A 539 23.66 -2.76 2.04
C ILE A 539 23.51 -3.14 0.56
N GLN A 540 22.52 -2.56 -0.15
CA GLN A 540 22.19 -2.98 -1.50
C GLN A 540 21.39 -1.93 -2.30
N SER A 541 21.58 -1.91 -3.64
CA SER A 541 20.80 -1.06 -4.56
C SER A 541 19.37 -1.54 -4.81
N TYR A 542 19.08 -2.79 -4.50
CA TYR A 542 17.77 -3.42 -4.74
C TYR A 542 17.27 -3.22 -6.17
N GLY A 543 18.11 -3.57 -7.15
CA GLY A 543 17.79 -3.39 -8.57
C GLY A 543 17.63 -1.92 -8.99
N GLY A 544 18.21 -0.99 -8.24
CA GLY A 544 18.09 0.45 -8.47
C GLY A 544 16.89 1.12 -7.79
N GLU A 545 16.01 0.35 -7.12
CA GLU A 545 14.83 0.90 -6.47
C GLU A 545 15.01 1.26 -4.99
N ALA A 546 16.19 1.03 -4.42
CA ALA A 546 16.45 1.25 -2.99
C ALA A 546 16.09 2.67 -2.52
N LYS A 547 16.41 3.71 -3.32
CA LYS A 547 16.05 5.10 -3.02
C LYS A 547 14.54 5.34 -2.89
N PHE A 548 13.73 4.68 -3.71
CA PHE A 548 12.27 4.79 -3.64
C PHE A 548 11.71 4.10 -2.40
N ARG A 549 12.32 2.96 -2.00
CA ARG A 549 11.96 2.26 -0.77
C ARG A 549 12.34 3.09 0.46
N VAL A 550 13.54 3.64 0.48
CA VAL A 550 14.00 4.53 1.56
C VAL A 550 13.06 5.73 1.71
N TYR A 551 12.71 6.38 0.60
CA TYR A 551 11.76 7.48 0.59
C TYR A 551 10.39 7.05 1.18
N LEU A 552 9.81 5.96 0.68
CA LEU A 552 8.52 5.44 1.13
C LEU A 552 8.47 5.19 2.63
N PHE A 553 9.51 4.54 3.19
CA PHE A 553 9.57 4.19 4.61
C PHE A 553 9.88 5.37 5.51
N ALA A 554 10.59 6.38 5.02
CA ALA A 554 10.85 7.64 5.73
C ALA A 554 9.64 8.57 5.73
N LEU A 555 8.80 8.50 4.70
CA LEU A 555 7.74 9.48 4.39
C LEU A 555 6.73 9.72 5.51
N PRO A 556 6.16 8.71 6.21
CA PRO A 556 5.21 8.94 7.30
C PRO A 556 5.81 9.81 8.41
N TRP A 557 7.07 9.60 8.72
CA TRP A 557 7.80 10.27 9.79
C TRP A 557 8.21 11.69 9.39
N LEU A 558 8.61 11.89 8.14
CA LEU A 558 8.83 13.22 7.58
C LEU A 558 7.54 14.04 7.55
N ALA A 559 6.40 13.41 7.26
CA ALA A 559 5.09 14.07 7.32
C ALA A 559 4.73 14.52 8.75
N VAL A 560 5.05 13.71 9.76
CA VAL A 560 4.93 14.12 11.18
C VAL A 560 5.83 15.31 11.47
N GLY A 561 7.09 15.27 11.02
CA GLY A 561 8.02 16.38 11.16
C GLY A 561 7.49 17.67 10.51
N ALA A 562 7.02 17.61 9.27
CA ALA A 562 6.43 18.75 8.57
C ALA A 562 5.23 19.34 9.33
N ALA A 563 4.36 18.49 9.89
CA ALA A 563 3.26 18.95 10.72
C ALA A 563 3.74 19.64 12.02
N TRP A 564 4.79 19.13 12.65
CA TRP A 564 5.42 19.80 13.81
C TRP A 564 6.03 21.15 13.45
N LEU A 565 6.59 21.29 12.25
CA LEU A 565 7.15 22.57 11.80
C LEU A 565 6.11 23.70 11.88
N PHE A 566 4.86 23.41 11.52
CA PHE A 566 3.81 24.42 11.49
C PHE A 566 3.03 24.56 12.80
N TRP A 567 2.72 23.42 13.47
CA TRP A 567 1.72 23.38 14.53
C TRP A 567 2.24 22.98 15.92
N ALA A 568 3.52 22.64 16.07
CA ALA A 568 4.06 22.39 17.40
C ALA A 568 4.18 23.71 18.17
N GLY A 569 3.40 23.88 19.26
CA GLY A 569 3.43 24.95 20.23
C GLY A 569 2.27 25.98 20.17
N PRO A 570 2.27 26.98 21.08
CA PRO A 570 1.12 27.84 21.36
C PRO A 570 0.76 28.81 20.23
N LEU A 571 1.53 28.89 19.17
CA LEU A 571 1.38 29.94 18.17
C LEU A 571 0.42 29.51 17.05
N ARG A 572 -0.84 29.91 17.21
CA ARG A 572 -1.76 30.15 16.08
C ARG A 572 -1.33 31.43 15.36
N THR A 573 -0.14 31.50 14.78
CA THR A 573 0.25 32.68 14.04
C THR A 573 -0.34 32.63 12.64
N ARG A 574 -0.77 33.78 12.13
CA ARG A 574 -1.08 34.00 10.72
C ARG A 574 0.05 33.44 9.82
N ARG A 575 1.31 33.54 10.28
CA ARG A 575 2.49 32.99 9.59
C ARG A 575 2.45 31.46 9.46
N ALA A 576 2.06 30.71 10.52
CA ALA A 576 1.94 29.27 10.46
C ALA A 576 0.86 28.82 9.47
N ALA A 577 -0.31 29.48 9.47
CA ALA A 577 -1.38 29.19 8.53
C ALA A 577 -0.95 29.49 7.08
N ILE A 578 -0.32 30.63 6.82
CA ILE A 578 0.21 30.98 5.49
C ILE A 578 1.25 29.97 5.03
N GLY A 579 2.23 29.65 5.90
CA GLY A 579 3.28 28.68 5.58
C GLY A 579 2.73 27.29 5.29
N THR A 580 1.76 26.82 6.10
CA THR A 580 1.07 25.55 5.85
C THR A 580 0.32 25.55 4.52
N THR A 581 -0.45 26.62 4.25
CA THR A 581 -1.19 26.74 2.99
C THR A 581 -0.24 26.73 1.80
N ALA A 582 0.82 27.54 1.82
CA ALA A 582 1.81 27.58 0.75
C ALA A 582 2.49 26.22 0.51
N ALA A 583 2.94 25.55 1.59
CA ALA A 583 3.60 24.26 1.49
C ALA A 583 2.66 23.17 0.95
N LEU A 584 1.43 23.07 1.46
CA LEU A 584 0.46 22.08 1.01
C LEU A 584 -0.01 22.33 -0.43
N THR A 585 -0.15 23.59 -0.85
CA THR A 585 -0.47 23.94 -2.24
C THR A 585 0.68 23.52 -3.17
N ALA A 586 1.94 23.83 -2.79
CA ALA A 586 3.10 23.42 -3.57
C ALA A 586 3.18 21.88 -3.68
N MET A 587 2.94 21.15 -2.57
CA MET A 587 2.90 19.69 -2.57
C MET A 587 1.80 19.15 -3.47
N ALA A 588 0.59 19.72 -3.43
CA ALA A 588 -0.53 19.28 -4.27
C ALA A 588 -0.23 19.46 -5.75
N LEU A 589 0.36 20.59 -6.14
CA LEU A 589 0.78 20.86 -7.53
C LEU A 589 1.89 19.90 -7.98
N LEU A 590 2.97 19.81 -7.20
CA LEU A 590 4.09 18.92 -7.50
C LEU A 590 3.68 17.45 -7.55
N PHE A 591 2.82 17.02 -6.63
CA PHE A 591 2.29 15.66 -6.63
C PHE A 591 1.48 15.37 -7.89
N THR A 592 0.56 16.26 -8.25
CA THR A 592 -0.28 16.09 -9.44
C THR A 592 0.59 15.95 -10.69
N ILE A 593 1.59 16.81 -10.84
CA ILE A 593 2.55 16.70 -11.95
C ILE A 593 3.29 15.36 -11.89
N THR A 594 3.91 15.05 -10.77
CA THR A 594 4.76 13.85 -10.60
C THR A 594 3.99 12.56 -10.83
N TYR A 595 2.80 12.44 -10.25
CA TYR A 595 2.07 11.17 -10.21
C TYR A 595 1.46 10.81 -11.56
N PHE A 596 0.91 11.79 -12.28
CA PHE A 596 0.18 11.55 -13.53
C PHE A 596 1.04 11.66 -14.80
N GLN A 597 2.21 12.30 -14.75
CA GLN A 597 3.11 12.33 -15.92
C GLN A 597 3.78 10.97 -16.19
N ASN A 598 4.00 10.15 -15.14
CA ASN A 598 4.72 8.88 -15.26
C ASN A 598 4.01 7.84 -16.14
N GLU A 599 2.70 8.01 -16.37
CA GLU A 599 1.95 7.10 -17.22
C GLU A 599 2.34 7.16 -18.68
N ALA A 600 2.90 8.27 -19.15
CA ALA A 600 3.44 8.35 -20.51
C ALA A 600 4.51 7.28 -20.79
N LYS A 601 5.17 6.79 -19.74
CA LYS A 601 6.25 5.78 -19.86
C LYS A 601 5.80 4.36 -19.54
N PHE A 602 4.90 4.18 -18.59
CA PHE A 602 4.66 2.86 -18.00
C PHE A 602 3.28 2.27 -18.28
N ARG A 603 2.42 2.99 -19.01
CA ARG A 603 1.06 2.51 -19.24
C ARG A 603 1.01 1.31 -20.15
N VAL A 604 0.33 0.25 -19.71
CA VAL A 604 0.02 -0.94 -20.51
C VAL A 604 -1.39 -0.79 -21.10
N PRO A 605 -1.54 -0.82 -22.43
CA PRO A 605 -2.85 -0.81 -23.09
C PRO A 605 -3.59 -2.15 -22.92
N LYS A 606 -4.92 -2.11 -22.98
CA LYS A 606 -5.76 -3.33 -22.92
C LYS A 606 -5.53 -4.28 -24.10
N GLU A 607 -5.16 -3.75 -25.24
CA GLU A 607 -4.83 -4.52 -26.45
C GLU A 607 -3.59 -5.39 -26.22
N ASP A 608 -2.56 -4.86 -25.53
CA ASP A 608 -1.35 -5.60 -25.14
C ASP A 608 -1.72 -6.72 -24.15
N VAL A 609 -2.61 -6.44 -23.18
CA VAL A 609 -3.07 -7.43 -22.20
C VAL A 609 -3.85 -8.55 -22.88
N ALA A 610 -4.77 -8.22 -23.79
CA ALA A 610 -5.54 -9.21 -24.52
C ALA A 610 -4.65 -10.12 -25.38
N ALA A 611 -3.61 -9.55 -26.00
CA ALA A 611 -2.61 -10.31 -26.77
C ALA A 611 -1.78 -11.22 -25.86
N ALA A 612 -1.37 -10.74 -24.68
CA ALA A 612 -0.64 -11.53 -23.71
C ALA A 612 -1.47 -12.68 -23.13
N GLN A 613 -2.76 -12.45 -22.83
CA GLN A 613 -3.70 -13.50 -22.41
C GLN A 613 -3.90 -14.55 -23.52
N TRP A 614 -3.98 -14.13 -24.78
CA TRP A 614 -4.04 -15.07 -25.90
C TRP A 614 -2.76 -15.92 -25.97
N LEU A 615 -1.58 -15.32 -25.82
CA LEU A 615 -0.32 -16.06 -25.74
C LEU A 615 -0.32 -17.06 -24.58
N ASP A 616 -0.72 -16.66 -23.38
CA ASP A 616 -0.76 -17.53 -22.20
C ASP A 616 -1.63 -18.77 -22.43
N SER A 617 -2.72 -18.63 -23.20
CA SER A 617 -3.63 -19.73 -23.53
C SER A 617 -3.18 -20.60 -24.72
N THR A 618 -2.26 -20.11 -25.57
CA THR A 618 -1.91 -20.72 -26.88
C THR A 618 -0.51 -21.32 -26.90
N VAL A 619 0.43 -20.71 -26.17
CA VAL A 619 1.85 -21.06 -26.20
C VAL A 619 2.12 -22.29 -25.34
N ASN A 620 2.77 -23.30 -25.95
CA ASN A 620 3.20 -24.49 -25.24
C ASN A 620 4.56 -24.31 -24.56
N PRO A 621 4.89 -25.16 -23.56
CA PRO A 621 6.16 -25.06 -22.86
C PRO A 621 7.44 -25.16 -23.72
N LYS A 622 7.38 -25.59 -24.96
CA LYS A 622 8.54 -25.68 -25.88
C LYS A 622 8.58 -24.56 -26.93
N ASP A 623 7.59 -23.67 -26.93
CA ASP A 623 7.53 -22.57 -27.87
C ASP A 623 8.40 -21.40 -27.39
N ALA A 624 8.87 -20.56 -28.30
CA ALA A 624 9.57 -19.32 -28.00
C ALA A 624 8.69 -18.10 -28.31
N VAL A 625 8.78 -17.07 -27.47
CA VAL A 625 8.12 -15.79 -27.69
C VAL A 625 9.15 -14.67 -27.77
N MET A 626 9.10 -13.91 -28.86
CA MET A 626 9.90 -12.70 -29.03
C MET A 626 8.98 -11.49 -28.91
N GLU A 627 9.02 -10.81 -27.76
CA GLU A 627 8.24 -9.62 -27.48
C GLU A 627 8.87 -8.36 -28.09
N THR A 628 8.07 -7.33 -28.37
CA THR A 628 8.58 -6.06 -28.91
C THR A 628 9.57 -5.42 -27.95
N ASN A 629 9.18 -5.28 -26.69
CA ASN A 629 9.97 -4.69 -25.60
C ASN A 629 9.63 -5.39 -24.29
N ALA A 630 10.56 -5.38 -23.33
CA ALA A 630 10.43 -5.98 -22.00
C ALA A 630 9.27 -5.41 -21.12
N PHE A 631 8.58 -4.38 -21.56
CA PHE A 631 7.37 -3.86 -20.90
C PHE A 631 6.07 -4.47 -21.45
N PHE A 632 6.15 -5.32 -22.48
CA PHE A 632 4.97 -6.08 -22.89
C PHE A 632 4.54 -7.01 -21.75
N PRO A 633 3.23 -7.10 -21.41
CA PRO A 633 2.75 -7.81 -20.22
C PRO A 633 2.71 -9.34 -20.43
N LEU A 634 3.79 -9.93 -20.96
CA LEU A 634 3.87 -11.36 -21.29
C LEU A 634 3.58 -12.26 -20.09
N LEU A 635 3.97 -11.80 -18.89
CA LEU A 635 3.73 -12.54 -17.64
C LEU A 635 2.37 -12.16 -17.06
N VAL A 636 1.27 -12.62 -17.65
CA VAL A 636 -0.09 -12.19 -17.30
C VAL A 636 -0.97 -13.29 -16.72
N GLY A 637 -0.64 -14.56 -16.95
CA GLY A 637 -1.50 -15.69 -16.59
C GLY A 637 -0.76 -16.82 -15.85
N PRO A 638 -1.45 -17.93 -15.53
CA PRO A 638 -0.90 -19.02 -14.73
C PRO A 638 0.26 -19.76 -15.40
N ASN A 639 0.43 -19.64 -16.72
CA ASN A 639 1.53 -20.27 -17.46
C ASN A 639 2.82 -19.44 -17.44
N TYR A 640 2.88 -18.32 -16.70
CA TYR A 640 4.04 -17.44 -16.63
C TYR A 640 5.37 -18.14 -16.30
N PRO A 641 5.43 -19.26 -15.54
CA PRO A 641 6.71 -19.92 -15.28
C PRO A 641 7.43 -20.37 -16.56
N SER A 642 6.66 -20.72 -17.60
CA SER A 642 7.19 -21.11 -18.90
C SER A 642 7.96 -19.97 -19.59
N TYR A 643 7.59 -18.72 -19.32
CA TYR A 643 8.22 -17.54 -19.92
C TYR A 643 9.42 -17.02 -19.13
N LEU A 644 9.66 -17.52 -17.91
CA LEU A 644 10.83 -17.13 -17.11
C LEU A 644 12.09 -17.90 -17.47
N ASP A 645 11.97 -19.00 -18.19
CA ASP A 645 13.12 -19.70 -18.71
C ASP A 645 13.81 -18.80 -19.75
N ALA A 646 15.04 -18.39 -19.44
CA ALA A 646 15.86 -17.50 -20.28
C ALA A 646 16.07 -18.02 -21.72
N GLY A 647 15.74 -19.30 -21.94
CA GLY A 647 15.75 -19.93 -23.23
C GLY A 647 14.51 -19.69 -24.11
N ARG A 648 13.44 -19.03 -23.62
CA ARG A 648 12.15 -19.01 -24.34
C ARG A 648 11.60 -17.64 -24.66
N THR A 649 12.05 -16.62 -23.96
CA THR A 649 11.61 -15.24 -24.18
C THR A 649 12.78 -14.35 -24.55
N ALA A 650 12.58 -13.51 -25.57
CA ALA A 650 13.54 -12.49 -25.96
C ALA A 650 12.81 -11.20 -26.31
N SER A 651 13.49 -10.07 -26.08
CA SER A 651 13.02 -8.77 -26.50
C SER A 651 13.65 -8.42 -27.84
N LEU A 652 12.83 -8.07 -28.84
CA LEU A 652 13.29 -7.61 -30.16
C LEU A 652 14.16 -6.36 -30.00
N THR A 653 13.82 -5.45 -29.10
CA THR A 653 14.61 -4.23 -28.86
C THR A 653 16.01 -4.56 -28.36
N LYS A 654 16.17 -5.48 -27.42
CA LYS A 654 17.49 -5.93 -26.92
C LYS A 654 18.28 -6.66 -28.02
N PHE A 655 17.60 -7.45 -28.83
CA PHE A 655 18.23 -8.17 -29.91
C PHE A 655 18.78 -7.21 -31.00
N ILE A 656 17.99 -6.21 -31.39
CA ILE A 656 18.43 -5.16 -32.34
C ILE A 656 19.64 -4.41 -31.78
N GLN A 657 19.59 -3.99 -30.52
CA GLN A 657 20.72 -3.30 -29.89
C GLN A 657 22.01 -4.14 -29.84
N SER A 658 21.87 -5.44 -29.63
CA SER A 658 23.03 -6.35 -29.57
C SER A 658 23.59 -6.72 -30.93
N SER A 659 22.77 -6.70 -31.99
CA SER A 659 23.20 -7.11 -33.36
C SER A 659 23.94 -6.00 -34.12
N GLY A 660 23.73 -4.73 -33.76
CA GLY A 660 24.41 -3.58 -34.38
C GLY A 660 24.01 -3.29 -35.83
N HIS A 661 23.03 -4.01 -36.38
CA HIS A 661 22.50 -3.83 -37.74
C HIS A 661 20.99 -4.16 -37.79
N GLY A 662 20.32 -3.75 -38.84
CA GLY A 662 18.92 -4.04 -39.07
C GLY A 662 18.63 -5.54 -39.10
N LEU A 663 17.57 -6.00 -38.45
CA LEU A 663 17.17 -7.40 -38.41
C LEU A 663 16.34 -7.79 -39.62
N THR A 664 16.54 -9.04 -40.08
CA THR A 664 15.67 -9.71 -41.03
C THR A 664 14.87 -10.84 -40.36
N SER A 665 13.84 -11.35 -41.04
CA SER A 665 13.10 -12.54 -40.58
C SER A 665 14.02 -13.76 -40.36
N VAL A 666 15.05 -13.89 -41.17
CA VAL A 666 16.05 -14.96 -41.04
C VAL A 666 16.90 -14.80 -39.78
N ASP A 667 17.25 -13.58 -39.41
CA ASP A 667 18.01 -13.33 -38.18
C ASP A 667 17.20 -13.66 -36.94
N VAL A 668 15.91 -13.33 -36.94
CA VAL A 668 14.96 -13.66 -35.86
C VAL A 668 14.83 -15.19 -35.72
N ALA A 669 14.60 -15.91 -36.81
CA ALA A 669 14.51 -17.36 -36.80
C ALA A 669 15.83 -18.01 -36.33
N ARG A 670 16.95 -17.55 -36.84
CA ARG A 670 18.28 -18.06 -36.47
C ARG A 670 18.62 -17.80 -35.00
N TYR A 671 18.25 -16.66 -34.49
CA TYR A 671 18.44 -16.34 -33.08
C TYR A 671 17.61 -17.27 -32.19
N ALA A 672 16.33 -17.48 -32.50
CA ALA A 672 15.48 -18.37 -31.78
C ALA A 672 15.98 -19.82 -31.84
N ASP A 673 16.36 -20.31 -33.00
CA ASP A 673 16.88 -21.67 -33.16
C ASP A 673 18.20 -21.91 -32.41
N ARG A 674 19.10 -20.94 -32.39
CA ARG A 674 20.37 -21.06 -31.66
C ARG A 674 20.22 -21.07 -30.16
N ASN A 675 19.30 -20.25 -29.64
CA ASN A 675 19.17 -20.03 -28.19
C ASN A 675 18.12 -20.94 -27.54
N PHE A 676 17.06 -21.32 -28.27
CA PHE A 676 15.87 -21.91 -27.70
C PHE A 676 15.52 -23.30 -28.24
N LYS A 677 15.92 -23.63 -29.48
CA LYS A 677 15.47 -24.83 -30.20
C LYS A 677 13.95 -25.07 -30.03
N PRO A 678 13.12 -24.07 -30.29
CA PRO A 678 11.68 -24.12 -29.98
C PRO A 678 10.94 -25.00 -30.99
N ASP A 679 9.72 -25.42 -30.60
CA ASP A 679 8.80 -26.07 -31.53
C ASP A 679 8.16 -25.06 -32.48
N ARG A 680 7.70 -23.89 -31.92
CA ARG A 680 7.16 -22.75 -32.64
C ARG A 680 7.80 -21.45 -32.12
N ILE A 681 7.84 -20.43 -32.99
CA ILE A 681 8.36 -19.11 -32.66
C ILE A 681 7.24 -18.10 -32.87
N PHE A 682 6.85 -17.41 -31.80
CA PHE A 682 5.89 -16.31 -31.86
C PHE A 682 6.61 -14.97 -31.77
N VAL A 683 6.35 -14.06 -32.69
CA VAL A 683 6.91 -12.70 -32.70
C VAL A 683 5.78 -11.70 -32.54
N VAL A 684 5.90 -10.87 -31.51
CA VAL A 684 4.88 -9.89 -31.12
C VAL A 684 5.29 -8.50 -31.55
N PHE A 685 4.42 -7.80 -32.25
CA PHE A 685 4.52 -6.38 -32.56
C PHE A 685 3.35 -5.64 -31.93
N SER A 686 3.67 -4.75 -30.99
CA SER A 686 2.71 -3.87 -30.31
C SER A 686 3.01 -2.43 -30.69
N ASP A 687 2.00 -1.71 -31.15
CA ASP A 687 2.13 -0.29 -31.54
C ASP A 687 2.56 0.59 -30.38
N SER A 688 2.07 0.32 -29.16
CA SER A 688 2.47 1.03 -27.96
C SER A 688 3.95 0.85 -27.62
N GLN A 689 4.46 -0.39 -27.78
CA GLN A 689 5.85 -0.75 -27.52
C GLN A 689 6.79 -0.22 -28.60
N ILE A 690 6.35 -0.23 -29.87
CA ILE A 690 7.08 0.37 -30.99
C ILE A 690 7.22 1.89 -30.79
N ALA A 691 6.11 2.56 -30.42
CA ALA A 691 6.11 3.99 -30.15
C ALA A 691 7.00 4.35 -28.95
N GLN A 692 7.01 3.52 -27.89
CA GLN A 692 7.88 3.71 -26.75
C GLN A 692 9.35 3.55 -27.10
N ALA A 693 9.72 2.53 -27.88
CA ALA A 693 11.09 2.30 -28.33
C ALA A 693 11.61 3.47 -29.18
N ALA A 694 10.76 4.02 -30.05
CA ALA A 694 11.08 5.21 -30.86
C ALA A 694 11.28 6.46 -29.97
N LYS A 695 10.44 6.65 -28.97
CA LYS A 695 10.51 7.78 -28.03
C LYS A 695 11.77 7.73 -27.17
N ASP A 696 12.16 6.52 -26.74
CA ASP A 696 13.37 6.30 -25.94
C ASP A 696 14.66 6.32 -26.80
N ASN A 697 14.56 6.57 -28.13
CA ASN A 697 15.65 6.58 -29.08
C ASN A 697 16.54 5.31 -29.02
N LEU A 698 15.91 4.16 -28.80
CA LEU A 698 16.64 2.89 -28.69
C LEU A 698 17.28 2.47 -30.04
N PHE A 699 16.64 2.89 -31.14
CA PHE A 699 17.09 2.67 -32.54
C PHE A 699 16.24 3.51 -33.49
N ASP A 700 16.56 3.49 -34.80
CA ASP A 700 15.80 4.21 -35.83
C ASP A 700 14.31 3.82 -35.77
N PRO A 701 13.38 4.78 -35.68
CA PRO A 701 11.91 4.53 -35.59
C PRO A 701 11.37 3.63 -36.71
N GLY A 702 12.01 3.60 -37.87
CA GLY A 702 11.63 2.72 -39.01
C GLY A 702 12.01 1.25 -38.86
N THR A 703 12.86 0.88 -37.89
CA THR A 703 13.47 -0.47 -37.80
C THR A 703 12.41 -1.55 -37.51
N LEU A 704 11.62 -1.42 -36.47
CA LEU A 704 10.59 -2.40 -36.11
C LEU A 704 9.46 -2.50 -37.15
N PRO A 705 8.90 -1.40 -37.67
CA PRO A 705 7.92 -1.47 -38.77
C PRO A 705 8.47 -2.09 -40.05
N THR A 706 9.78 -1.94 -40.33
CA THR A 706 10.40 -2.58 -41.46
C THR A 706 10.56 -4.09 -41.25
N LEU A 707 11.00 -4.50 -40.07
CA LEU A 707 11.09 -5.91 -39.69
C LEU A 707 9.71 -6.58 -39.75
N GLU A 708 8.67 -5.94 -39.25
CA GLU A 708 7.30 -6.46 -39.30
C GLU A 708 6.83 -6.69 -40.75
N ARG A 709 7.06 -5.73 -41.66
CA ARG A 709 6.72 -5.87 -43.10
C ARG A 709 7.48 -7.01 -43.75
N GLN A 710 8.75 -7.20 -43.43
CA GLN A 710 9.56 -8.32 -43.94
C GLN A 710 9.02 -9.66 -43.44
N LEU A 711 8.69 -9.76 -42.16
CA LEU A 711 8.09 -10.96 -41.60
C LEU A 711 6.74 -11.27 -42.26
N ALA A 712 5.85 -10.27 -42.36
CA ALA A 712 4.54 -10.43 -42.99
C ALA A 712 4.60 -10.84 -44.45
N GLY A 713 5.69 -10.50 -45.18
CA GLY A 713 5.92 -10.88 -46.59
C GLY A 713 6.62 -12.22 -46.76
N SER A 714 7.03 -12.90 -45.70
CA SER A 714 7.78 -14.16 -45.77
C SER A 714 6.82 -15.36 -45.87
N SER A 715 7.09 -16.32 -46.76
CA SER A 715 6.24 -17.49 -47.02
C SER A 715 6.16 -18.49 -45.87
N ASN A 716 7.10 -18.44 -44.92
CA ASN A 716 7.20 -19.29 -43.73
C ASN A 716 6.64 -18.61 -42.48
N VAL A 717 5.93 -17.49 -42.62
CA VAL A 717 5.39 -16.70 -41.50
C VAL A 717 3.88 -16.57 -41.68
N GLN A 718 3.15 -16.86 -40.63
CA GLN A 718 1.70 -16.70 -40.56
C GLN A 718 1.30 -15.72 -39.45
N ARG A 719 0.43 -14.75 -39.73
CA ARG A 719 -0.18 -13.94 -38.69
C ARG A 719 -1.27 -14.73 -38.00
N VAL A 720 -1.10 -15.00 -36.70
CA VAL A 720 -1.99 -15.87 -35.90
C VAL A 720 -2.90 -15.09 -34.95
N PHE A 721 -2.59 -13.81 -34.68
CA PHE A 721 -3.39 -12.95 -33.82
C PHE A 721 -3.31 -11.49 -34.29
N GLU A 722 -4.44 -10.77 -34.19
CA GLU A 722 -4.53 -9.32 -34.42
C GLU A 722 -5.74 -8.75 -33.66
N ASN A 723 -5.53 -7.60 -32.98
CA ASN A 723 -6.59 -6.87 -32.30
C ASN A 723 -6.60 -5.36 -32.63
N GLY A 724 -5.97 -4.97 -33.73
CA GLY A 724 -5.87 -3.59 -34.19
C GLY A 724 -4.61 -2.85 -33.72
N ALA A 725 -4.09 -3.15 -32.54
CA ALA A 725 -2.87 -2.54 -32.00
C ALA A 725 -1.71 -3.55 -31.80
N VAL A 726 -2.02 -4.82 -31.67
CA VAL A 726 -1.03 -5.89 -31.52
C VAL A 726 -1.21 -6.93 -32.61
N ARG A 727 -0.12 -7.33 -33.25
CA ARG A 727 -0.04 -8.40 -34.24
C ARG A 727 0.98 -9.43 -33.76
N ILE A 728 0.60 -10.73 -33.88
CA ILE A 728 1.47 -11.84 -33.51
C ILE A 728 1.66 -12.73 -34.74
N TYR A 729 2.89 -13.01 -35.04
CA TYR A 729 3.31 -13.84 -36.17
C TYR A 729 3.92 -15.14 -35.64
N GLU A 730 3.47 -16.26 -36.19
CA GLU A 730 4.09 -17.57 -35.99
C GLU A 730 5.05 -17.85 -37.14
N LEU A 731 6.29 -18.17 -36.80
CA LEU A 731 7.31 -18.57 -37.76
C LEU A 731 7.39 -20.08 -37.79
N ALA A 732 7.22 -20.67 -38.98
CA ALA A 732 7.49 -22.09 -39.20
C ALA A 732 8.99 -22.35 -39.09
N LYS A 733 9.37 -23.52 -38.54
CA LYS A 733 10.78 -23.96 -38.57
C LYS A 733 11.30 -23.96 -39.99
N THR A 734 12.37 -23.24 -40.22
CA THR A 734 13.21 -23.46 -41.41
C THR A 734 13.93 -24.79 -41.19
N GLY A 735 13.48 -25.85 -41.90
CA GLY A 735 14.04 -27.18 -41.83
C GLY A 735 15.55 -27.24 -42.17
#